data_0f3ff84bb99f711b6b6736b85a3be2a7
#
_entry.id   0f3ff84bb99f711b6b6736b85a3be2a7
#
_cell.length_a   1.000
_cell.length_b   1.000
_cell.length_c   1.000
_cell.angle_alpha   90.00
_cell.angle_beta   90.00
_cell.angle_gamma   90.00
#
_symmetry.space_group_name_H-M   'P 1'
#
loop_
_entity.id
_entity.type
_entity.pdbx_description
1 polymer ?
#
loop_
_entity_poly.entity_id
_entity_poly.type
_entity_poly.pdbx_seq_one_letter_code
_entity_poly.pdbx_strand_id
1 'polypeptide(L)'
;MRHILFVCAIVSSSLAFAQKNSPYPKIDPANIIIARDSLGTPHISAKTDAEVAYGLAWANAEDAFEETQNLVYTAKGFMGRVKGVEGAKADFFVHAIAARQFVNAHYDSDLTPEFKKYLNGFVQGYNAYAAAHPKDVKNRKAFPVTEKDILVEYITIMSFLTGVQNYVGDVVGGKYDSTGVDFDFKKPTYGSNAYAMNGNKSADGKTYLCINPHMEMNGALSFYECQLHSEEGLDMIGNMFQGGTSNAMGTNKHLGWSFTWNYFDQVDVYKLQMDPAHKLQYLVDGKPLKLEKRRVWLKVNWHGIVIPVPKMAYTSVYGSTLKSSKSDNYYAIRFPANMSIKVGQELYQMAKANNYDGFWKAMRSNHALVMFNMIYADDKNNIFFLSHGTLPDRKHQEYNWGGLLPGNTTKTLWTELVPVDSMPHVIDPPCGYVFNTNNNVYDATCEGYNDNPHRLPDYVNQRPGNNNRAVTLKEFFRTHDRVTFDEFRKIKFETHIAVNSPLIMSLKPLWQLDKSKYPDISNYISLLQDWDRNTDTGSVGMTAFGCFINDIWNKRNYDDEQFVTGFPITEQQTVQAIRDAQQYMISNFGAIEVKWGTVHKLRRGNVSLPYGSFADMLSPSYPKPHTYNGKLEFNPQFGDTYTMFVRYGKHGTEFVESLQPLGNSLNPLSPHYTDQMRMFLVHKMKHQTFDQGYWLHHSESVYRPSLK
;
A
#
# COMPACT_ATOMS: atom_id res chain seq x y z
N MET A 1 64.72 28.17 -26.49
CA MET A 1 63.88 27.08 -25.97
C MET A 1 63.14 27.59 -24.75
N ARG A 2 61.82 27.93 -24.90
CA ARG A 2 60.98 28.45 -23.84
C ARG A 2 60.06 27.34 -23.44
N HIS A 3 60.12 26.87 -22.19
CA HIS A 3 59.19 25.94 -21.58
C HIS A 3 57.95 26.69 -21.15
N ILE A 4 56.80 26.31 -21.73
CA ILE A 4 55.46 26.75 -21.26
C ILE A 4 54.94 25.67 -20.30
N LEU A 5 54.86 26.01 -19.01
CA LEU A 5 54.17 25.25 -17.99
C LEU A 5 52.67 25.50 -18.14
N PHE A 6 51.90 24.46 -18.45
CA PHE A 6 50.43 24.46 -18.35
C PHE A 6 50.04 24.12 -16.90
N VAL A 7 49.57 25.11 -16.17
CA VAL A 7 48.94 24.92 -14.86
C VAL A 7 47.45 24.57 -15.11
N CYS A 8 47.11 23.31 -14.97
CA CYS A 8 45.68 22.89 -14.91
C CYS A 8 45.10 23.30 -13.56
N ALA A 9 44.37 24.41 -13.52
CA ALA A 9 43.52 24.76 -12.41
C ALA A 9 42.28 23.86 -12.42
N ILE A 10 42.21 22.89 -11.51
CA ILE A 10 41.02 22.12 -11.23
C ILE A 10 40.04 23.05 -10.49
N VAL A 11 39.12 23.63 -11.24
CA VAL A 11 37.95 24.33 -10.67
C VAL A 11 36.99 23.27 -10.19
N SER A 12 37.02 22.98 -8.90
CA SER A 12 35.95 22.24 -8.22
C SER A 12 34.69 23.13 -8.19
N SER A 13 33.86 23.01 -9.24
CA SER A 13 32.51 23.59 -9.23
C SER A 13 31.64 22.83 -8.26
N SER A 14 31.55 23.29 -7.02
CA SER A 14 30.48 22.98 -6.10
C SER A 14 29.18 23.45 -6.75
N LEU A 15 28.39 22.51 -7.32
CA LEU A 15 27.05 22.75 -7.82
C LEU A 15 26.14 23.05 -6.62
N ALA A 16 26.09 24.30 -6.18
CA ALA A 16 25.02 24.79 -5.35
C ALA A 16 23.75 24.73 -6.21
N PHE A 17 22.85 23.79 -5.89
CA PHE A 17 21.48 23.82 -6.43
C PHE A 17 20.81 25.07 -5.89
N ALA A 18 20.82 26.17 -6.66
CA ALA A 18 20.14 27.39 -6.31
C ALA A 18 18.63 27.13 -6.28
N GLN A 19 18.09 26.92 -5.10
CA GLN A 19 16.67 26.90 -4.84
C GLN A 19 16.17 28.32 -5.17
N LYS A 20 15.36 28.48 -6.22
CA LYS A 20 14.66 29.72 -6.52
C LYS A 20 13.91 30.13 -5.25
N ASN A 21 14.15 31.33 -4.76
CA ASN A 21 13.63 31.96 -3.55
C ASN A 21 12.39 31.25 -2.96
N SER A 22 12.63 30.27 -2.09
CA SER A 22 11.57 29.68 -1.27
C SER A 22 11.07 30.77 -0.30
N PRO A 23 9.75 30.92 -0.08
CA PRO A 23 9.24 31.86 0.92
C PRO A 23 9.58 31.40 2.35
N TYR A 24 10.10 30.20 2.52
CA TYR A 24 10.45 29.63 3.81
C TYR A 24 11.95 29.74 4.08
N PRO A 25 12.37 29.93 5.34
CA PRO A 25 13.78 30.02 5.71
C PRO A 25 14.51 28.70 5.43
N LYS A 26 15.79 28.83 5.18
CA LYS A 26 16.66 27.65 5.07
C LYS A 26 16.78 27.00 6.46
N ILE A 27 16.52 25.70 6.53
CA ILE A 27 16.66 24.93 7.75
C ILE A 27 18.15 24.67 8.02
N ASP A 28 18.56 24.89 9.28
CA ASP A 28 19.88 24.49 9.76
C ASP A 28 19.87 23.04 10.20
N PRO A 29 20.54 22.12 9.51
CA PRO A 29 20.59 20.72 9.88
C PRO A 29 21.22 20.46 11.26
N ALA A 30 21.99 21.41 11.81
CA ALA A 30 22.54 21.31 13.15
C ALA A 30 21.48 21.27 14.27
N ASN A 31 20.25 21.69 13.99
CA ASN A 31 19.13 21.64 14.95
C ASN A 31 18.43 20.27 14.98
N ILE A 32 18.75 19.36 14.06
CA ILE A 32 18.03 18.09 13.88
C ILE A 32 18.85 16.96 14.47
N ILE A 33 18.23 16.13 15.31
CA ILE A 33 18.83 14.91 15.84
C ILE A 33 18.18 13.71 15.13
N ILE A 34 18.99 12.83 14.58
CA ILE A 34 18.62 11.52 14.09
C ILE A 34 19.34 10.49 14.95
N ALA A 35 18.59 9.72 15.71
CA ALA A 35 19.10 8.61 16.51
C ALA A 35 18.57 7.29 15.90
N ARG A 36 19.47 6.36 15.57
CA ARG A 36 19.08 5.05 15.05
C ARG A 36 19.17 4.01 16.14
N ASP A 37 18.08 3.26 16.34
CA ASP A 37 18.09 2.11 17.22
C ASP A 37 18.94 0.96 16.66
N SER A 38 19.12 -0.10 17.44
CA SER A 38 19.92 -1.28 17.04
C SER A 38 19.36 -2.07 15.82
N LEU A 39 18.20 -1.69 15.31
CA LEU A 39 17.55 -2.24 14.12
C LEU A 39 17.38 -1.19 13.01
N GLY A 40 18.10 -0.07 13.14
CA GLY A 40 18.17 1.00 12.15
C GLY A 40 16.95 1.90 12.08
N THR A 41 15.98 1.79 12.98
CA THR A 41 14.83 2.69 12.97
C THR A 41 15.26 4.10 13.38
N PRO A 42 15.00 5.13 12.56
CA PRO A 42 15.34 6.49 12.93
C PRO A 42 14.31 7.09 13.88
N HIS A 43 14.80 7.63 14.98
CA HIS A 43 14.10 8.52 15.89
C HIS A 43 14.56 9.95 15.60
N ILE A 44 13.67 10.76 15.03
CA ILE A 44 13.98 12.10 14.55
C ILE A 44 13.38 13.13 15.47
N SER A 45 14.23 14.02 16.00
CA SER A 45 13.81 15.07 16.93
C SER A 45 14.34 16.43 16.53
N ALA A 46 13.46 17.44 16.57
CA ALA A 46 13.80 18.83 16.36
C ALA A 46 12.77 19.75 17.02
N LYS A 47 13.01 21.08 16.97
CA LYS A 47 12.07 22.05 17.55
C LYS A 47 10.80 22.20 16.72
N THR A 48 10.91 22.23 15.41
CA THR A 48 9.79 22.47 14.50
C THR A 48 9.43 21.25 13.67
N ASP A 49 8.18 21.14 13.27
CA ASP A 49 7.71 20.10 12.36
C ASP A 49 8.49 20.09 11.04
N ALA A 50 8.85 21.28 10.53
CA ALA A 50 9.60 21.40 9.28
C ALA A 50 11.03 20.85 9.40
N GLU A 51 11.70 21.03 10.55
CA GLU A 51 13.01 20.43 10.84
C GLU A 51 12.90 18.90 10.97
N VAL A 52 11.82 18.40 11.59
CA VAL A 52 11.54 16.94 11.67
C VAL A 52 11.33 16.37 10.26
N ALA A 53 10.57 17.06 9.41
CA ALA A 53 10.37 16.65 8.01
C ALA A 53 11.68 16.60 7.21
N TYR A 54 12.57 17.57 7.44
CA TYR A 54 13.93 17.55 6.86
C TYR A 54 14.70 16.29 7.29
N GLY A 55 14.72 16.00 8.59
CA GLY A 55 15.37 14.81 9.14
C GLY A 55 14.79 13.51 8.60
N LEU A 56 13.45 13.44 8.45
CA LEU A 56 12.75 12.30 7.87
C LEU A 56 13.18 12.05 6.42
N ALA A 57 13.20 13.09 5.60
CA ALA A 57 13.62 12.99 4.20
C ALA A 57 15.07 12.54 4.07
N TRP A 58 15.95 13.05 4.94
CA TRP A 58 17.35 12.65 5.02
C TRP A 58 17.50 11.18 5.39
N ALA A 59 16.90 10.75 6.51
CA ALA A 59 17.03 9.38 7.04
C ALA A 59 16.43 8.34 6.07
N ASN A 60 15.27 8.64 5.45
CA ASN A 60 14.68 7.74 4.46
C ASN A 60 15.55 7.66 3.18
N ALA A 61 16.19 8.75 2.78
CA ALA A 61 17.13 8.72 1.65
C ALA A 61 18.39 7.91 1.96
N GLU A 62 18.90 7.89 3.21
CA GLU A 62 20.01 7.00 3.59
C GLU A 62 19.66 5.53 3.37
N ASP A 63 18.41 5.13 3.62
CA ASP A 63 17.96 3.75 3.59
C ASP A 63 17.37 3.30 2.24
N ALA A 64 16.83 4.23 1.44
CA ALA A 64 16.04 3.89 0.25
C ALA A 64 16.20 4.91 -0.89
N PHE A 65 17.39 5.46 -1.10
CA PHE A 65 17.55 6.55 -2.07
C PHE A 65 17.24 6.14 -3.52
N GLU A 66 17.50 4.91 -3.91
CA GLU A 66 17.17 4.45 -5.26
C GLU A 66 15.65 4.44 -5.50
N GLU A 67 14.88 3.92 -4.54
CA GLU A 67 13.42 3.84 -4.63
C GLU A 67 12.80 5.24 -4.59
N THR A 68 13.23 6.08 -3.67
CA THR A 68 12.70 7.44 -3.54
C THR A 68 13.04 8.33 -4.73
N GLN A 69 14.23 8.17 -5.35
CA GLN A 69 14.54 8.82 -6.63
C GLN A 69 13.60 8.38 -7.74
N ASN A 70 13.28 7.08 -7.83
CA ASN A 70 12.38 6.56 -8.87
C ASN A 70 10.98 7.17 -8.74
N LEU A 71 10.49 7.40 -7.53
CA LEU A 71 9.22 8.10 -7.28
C LEU A 71 9.28 9.55 -7.79
N VAL A 72 10.33 10.28 -7.45
CA VAL A 72 10.56 11.64 -7.96
C VAL A 72 10.68 11.67 -9.48
N TYR A 73 11.39 10.71 -10.08
CA TYR A 73 11.50 10.64 -11.54
C TYR A 73 10.16 10.40 -12.21
N THR A 74 9.33 9.54 -11.62
CA THR A 74 7.96 9.29 -12.09
C THR A 74 7.13 10.57 -12.01
N ALA A 75 7.12 11.24 -10.85
CA ALA A 75 6.38 12.49 -10.65
C ALA A 75 6.77 13.61 -11.63
N LYS A 76 8.05 13.64 -12.04
CA LYS A 76 8.58 14.62 -13.01
C LYS A 76 8.48 14.18 -14.48
N GLY A 77 8.04 12.95 -14.76
CA GLY A 77 8.05 12.38 -16.11
C GLY A 77 9.47 12.15 -16.64
N PHE A 78 10.36 11.64 -15.80
CA PHE A 78 11.77 11.41 -16.12
C PHE A 78 12.21 9.94 -16.03
N MET A 79 11.29 9.02 -15.73
CA MET A 79 11.60 7.59 -15.66
C MET A 79 12.11 7.03 -16.99
N GLY A 80 11.60 7.53 -18.10
CA GLY A 80 12.07 7.15 -19.44
C GLY A 80 13.55 7.49 -19.68
N ARG A 81 14.10 8.50 -19.00
CA ARG A 81 15.54 8.83 -19.05
C ARG A 81 16.40 7.78 -18.34
N VAL A 82 15.82 7.07 -17.36
CA VAL A 82 16.53 6.11 -16.51
C VAL A 82 16.26 4.69 -17.00
N LYS A 83 15.01 4.33 -17.24
CA LYS A 83 14.55 2.96 -17.57
C LYS A 83 14.07 2.80 -19.03
N GLY A 84 14.41 3.74 -19.92
CA GLY A 84 14.09 3.65 -21.35
C GLY A 84 12.58 3.55 -21.62
N VAL A 85 12.18 2.64 -22.50
CA VAL A 85 10.77 2.49 -22.92
C VAL A 85 9.84 2.15 -21.75
N GLU A 86 10.25 1.27 -20.85
CA GLU A 86 9.42 0.89 -19.70
C GLU A 86 9.21 2.09 -18.77
N GLY A 87 10.24 2.88 -18.50
CA GLY A 87 10.09 4.12 -17.74
C GLY A 87 9.20 5.15 -18.42
N ALA A 88 9.23 5.21 -19.74
CA ALA A 88 8.38 6.13 -20.51
C ALA A 88 6.88 5.79 -20.43
N LYS A 89 6.50 4.54 -20.15
CA LYS A 89 5.11 4.16 -19.86
C LYS A 89 4.62 4.82 -18.57
N ALA A 90 5.45 4.78 -17.52
CA ALA A 90 5.15 5.45 -16.24
C ALA A 90 5.07 6.98 -16.43
N ASP A 91 6.01 7.57 -17.18
CA ASP A 91 5.95 9.00 -17.51
C ASP A 91 4.67 9.37 -18.27
N PHE A 92 4.26 8.54 -19.24
CA PHE A 92 3.00 8.78 -19.95
C PHE A 92 1.80 8.71 -19.03
N PHE A 93 1.77 7.76 -18.11
CA PHE A 93 0.68 7.63 -17.11
C PHE A 93 0.50 8.92 -16.31
N VAL A 94 1.57 9.44 -15.71
CA VAL A 94 1.52 10.70 -14.91
C VAL A 94 1.03 11.88 -15.74
N HIS A 95 1.47 11.96 -17.00
CA HIS A 95 0.98 12.98 -17.92
C HIS A 95 -0.49 12.76 -18.33
N ALA A 96 -0.90 11.52 -18.54
CA ALA A 96 -2.27 11.16 -18.92
C ALA A 96 -3.28 11.54 -17.86
N ILE A 97 -2.99 11.24 -16.57
CA ILE A 97 -3.86 11.59 -15.45
C ILE A 97 -3.84 13.09 -15.07
N ALA A 98 -3.06 13.91 -15.76
CA ALA A 98 -2.95 15.35 -15.56
C ALA A 98 -2.57 15.80 -14.12
N ALA A 99 -1.86 14.95 -13.35
CA ALA A 99 -1.53 15.20 -11.96
C ALA A 99 -0.80 16.53 -11.73
N ARG A 100 0.20 16.86 -12.56
CA ARG A 100 0.95 18.14 -12.47
C ARG A 100 0.05 19.37 -12.66
N GLN A 101 -0.90 19.30 -13.60
CA GLN A 101 -1.83 20.40 -13.86
C GLN A 101 -2.73 20.63 -12.65
N PHE A 102 -3.25 19.53 -12.07
CA PHE A 102 -4.09 19.60 -10.89
C PHE A 102 -3.34 20.19 -9.69
N VAL A 103 -2.13 19.69 -9.39
CA VAL A 103 -1.28 20.24 -8.33
C VAL A 103 -1.01 21.73 -8.53
N ASN A 104 -0.68 22.16 -9.76
CA ASN A 104 -0.40 23.58 -10.02
C ASN A 104 -1.61 24.49 -9.81
N ALA A 105 -2.81 24.01 -10.10
CA ALA A 105 -4.05 24.77 -9.93
C ALA A 105 -4.47 24.89 -8.45
N HIS A 106 -4.15 23.89 -7.62
CA HIS A 106 -4.70 23.76 -6.28
C HIS A 106 -3.69 23.99 -5.14
N TYR A 107 -2.38 24.08 -5.45
CA TYR A 107 -1.33 24.20 -4.43
C TYR A 107 -1.53 25.39 -3.49
N ASP A 108 -1.90 26.55 -4.03
CA ASP A 108 -1.99 27.78 -3.25
C ASP A 108 -3.25 27.85 -2.41
N SER A 109 -4.37 27.27 -2.87
CA SER A 109 -5.70 27.36 -2.26
C SER A 109 -6.00 26.24 -1.25
N ASP A 110 -5.54 25.00 -1.50
CA ASP A 110 -6.09 23.82 -0.82
C ASP A 110 -5.29 23.39 0.41
N LEU A 111 -4.02 23.78 0.47
CA LEU A 111 -3.11 23.38 1.57
C LEU A 111 -3.00 24.47 2.63
N THR A 112 -2.94 24.04 3.91
CA THR A 112 -2.69 24.96 5.01
C THR A 112 -1.24 25.49 5.01
N PRO A 113 -0.98 26.69 5.54
CA PRO A 113 0.36 27.26 5.66
C PRO A 113 1.30 26.34 6.45
N GLU A 114 0.80 25.69 7.51
CA GLU A 114 1.57 24.78 8.37
C GLU A 114 2.06 23.58 7.57
N PHE A 115 1.16 22.94 6.80
CA PHE A 115 1.55 21.79 5.99
C PHE A 115 2.50 22.16 4.85
N LYS A 116 2.31 23.34 4.21
CA LYS A 116 3.27 23.85 3.21
C LYS A 116 4.66 24.06 3.82
N LYS A 117 4.76 24.60 5.04
CA LYS A 117 6.02 24.74 5.77
C LYS A 117 6.66 23.38 6.07
N TYR A 118 5.87 22.42 6.53
CA TYR A 118 6.28 21.03 6.77
C TYR A 118 6.85 20.38 5.50
N LEU A 119 6.08 20.45 4.41
CA LEU A 119 6.46 19.89 3.11
C LEU A 119 7.72 20.55 2.53
N ASN A 120 7.89 21.85 2.75
CA ASN A 120 9.12 22.56 2.39
C ASN A 120 10.33 22.01 3.17
N GLY A 121 10.18 21.74 4.47
CA GLY A 121 11.22 21.09 5.27
C GLY A 121 11.64 19.74 4.66
N PHE A 122 10.68 18.91 4.28
CA PHE A 122 10.92 17.63 3.64
C PHE A 122 11.75 17.76 2.36
N VAL A 123 11.35 18.65 1.45
CA VAL A 123 12.11 18.83 0.18
C VAL A 123 13.47 19.44 0.38
N GLN A 124 13.68 20.29 1.40
CA GLN A 124 15.00 20.78 1.75
C GLN A 124 15.92 19.63 2.19
N GLY A 125 15.44 18.73 3.07
CA GLY A 125 16.20 17.56 3.54
C GLY A 125 16.55 16.60 2.41
N TYR A 126 15.58 16.30 1.54
CA TYR A 126 15.79 15.42 0.40
C TYR A 126 16.82 15.98 -0.60
N ASN A 127 16.72 17.26 -0.94
CA ASN A 127 17.67 17.93 -1.81
C ASN A 127 19.07 18.04 -1.18
N ALA A 128 19.15 18.25 0.13
CA ALA A 128 20.40 18.28 0.86
C ALA A 128 21.12 16.92 0.81
N TYR A 129 20.36 15.81 1.01
CA TYR A 129 20.91 14.46 0.86
C TYR A 129 21.45 14.22 -0.55
N ALA A 130 20.68 14.54 -1.58
CA ALA A 130 21.11 14.39 -2.97
C ALA A 130 22.35 15.22 -3.30
N ALA A 131 22.48 16.42 -2.72
CA ALA A 131 23.66 17.28 -2.88
C ALA A 131 24.90 16.70 -2.19
N ALA A 132 24.73 16.07 -1.03
CA ALA A 132 25.80 15.40 -0.28
C ALA A 132 26.25 14.09 -0.96
N HIS A 133 25.35 13.43 -1.72
CA HIS A 133 25.60 12.13 -2.38
C HIS A 133 25.45 12.22 -3.91
N PRO A 134 26.20 13.08 -4.62
CA PRO A 134 25.99 13.35 -6.05
C PRO A 134 26.33 12.16 -6.95
N LYS A 135 27.07 11.16 -6.45
CA LYS A 135 27.39 9.91 -7.18
C LYS A 135 26.21 8.96 -7.25
N ASP A 136 25.32 9.02 -6.27
CA ASP A 136 24.14 8.14 -6.16
C ASP A 136 22.94 8.69 -6.94
N VAL A 137 23.01 9.96 -7.38
CA VAL A 137 21.98 10.61 -8.19
C VAL A 137 22.03 10.08 -9.63
N LYS A 138 21.05 9.23 -10.01
CA LYS A 138 20.94 8.63 -11.36
C LYS A 138 20.61 9.66 -12.43
N ASN A 139 19.77 10.66 -12.12
CA ASN A 139 19.39 11.71 -13.07
C ASN A 139 19.40 13.10 -12.40
N ARG A 140 20.52 13.82 -12.57
CA ARG A 140 20.71 15.15 -11.98
C ARG A 140 19.67 16.19 -12.42
N LYS A 141 19.02 16.02 -13.60
CA LYS A 141 17.98 16.94 -14.10
C LYS A 141 16.69 16.89 -13.30
N ALA A 142 16.51 15.86 -12.45
CA ALA A 142 15.35 15.76 -11.57
C ALA A 142 15.48 16.63 -10.30
N PHE A 143 16.69 17.12 -10.00
CA PHE A 143 16.97 17.94 -8.83
C PHE A 143 17.17 19.43 -9.22
N PRO A 144 16.76 20.38 -8.34
CA PRO A 144 16.10 20.13 -7.06
C PRO A 144 14.68 19.61 -7.21
N VAL A 145 14.25 18.85 -6.19
CA VAL A 145 12.84 18.45 -5.99
C VAL A 145 12.09 19.62 -5.36
N THR A 146 10.82 19.74 -5.67
CA THR A 146 9.92 20.77 -5.14
C THR A 146 8.74 20.15 -4.41
N GLU A 147 8.05 20.92 -3.58
CA GLU A 147 6.83 20.50 -2.88
C GLU A 147 5.77 19.97 -3.86
N LYS A 148 5.65 20.62 -5.01
CA LYS A 148 4.72 20.22 -6.08
C LYS A 148 5.10 18.85 -6.69
N ASP A 149 6.37 18.46 -6.67
CA ASP A 149 6.78 17.14 -7.14
C ASP A 149 6.31 16.05 -6.19
N ILE A 150 6.43 16.27 -4.88
CA ILE A 150 5.92 15.34 -3.85
C ILE A 150 4.39 15.21 -3.92
N LEU A 151 3.67 16.29 -4.16
CA LEU A 151 2.21 16.22 -4.32
C LEU A 151 1.79 15.47 -5.59
N VAL A 152 2.53 15.58 -6.68
CA VAL A 152 2.33 14.77 -7.90
C VAL A 152 2.61 13.29 -7.61
N GLU A 153 3.61 13.01 -6.78
CA GLU A 153 3.92 11.65 -6.33
C GLU A 153 2.74 11.04 -5.56
N TYR A 154 2.17 11.75 -4.59
CA TYR A 154 0.97 11.30 -3.86
C TYR A 154 -0.20 10.98 -4.80
N ILE A 155 -0.54 11.88 -5.73
CA ILE A 155 -1.60 11.62 -6.73
C ILE A 155 -1.26 10.37 -7.55
N THR A 156 -0.02 10.22 -7.96
CA THR A 156 0.43 9.11 -8.80
C THR A 156 0.33 7.77 -8.06
N ILE A 157 0.82 7.72 -6.81
CA ILE A 157 0.74 6.52 -5.96
C ILE A 157 -0.72 6.17 -5.67
N MET A 158 -1.55 7.13 -5.25
CA MET A 158 -2.97 6.88 -4.98
C MET A 158 -3.72 6.41 -6.23
N SER A 159 -3.42 6.97 -7.41
CA SER A 159 -3.99 6.52 -8.69
C SER A 159 -3.52 5.11 -9.06
N PHE A 160 -2.27 4.78 -8.78
CA PHE A 160 -1.73 3.44 -9.01
C PHE A 160 -2.38 2.40 -8.07
N LEU A 161 -2.51 2.73 -6.80
CA LEU A 161 -3.15 1.88 -5.81
C LEU A 161 -4.63 1.61 -6.14
N THR A 162 -5.35 2.57 -6.76
CA THR A 162 -6.74 2.39 -7.24
C THR A 162 -6.84 1.70 -8.61
N GLY A 163 -5.74 1.26 -9.20
CA GLY A 163 -5.75 0.51 -10.46
C GLY A 163 -5.96 1.35 -11.72
N VAL A 164 -5.93 2.68 -11.65
CA VAL A 164 -6.16 3.60 -12.80
C VAL A 164 -5.24 3.32 -13.99
N GLN A 165 -4.01 2.83 -13.74
CA GLN A 165 -3.07 2.46 -14.80
C GLN A 165 -3.60 1.35 -15.72
N ASN A 166 -4.43 0.44 -15.20
CA ASN A 166 -5.04 -0.63 -15.98
C ASN A 166 -6.06 -0.04 -16.97
N TYR A 167 -6.90 0.88 -16.51
CA TYR A 167 -7.89 1.58 -17.36
C TYR A 167 -7.20 2.44 -18.43
N VAL A 168 -6.10 3.12 -18.09
CA VAL A 168 -5.28 3.84 -19.09
C VAL A 168 -4.73 2.89 -20.13
N GLY A 169 -4.21 1.73 -19.72
CA GLY A 169 -3.72 0.67 -20.61
C GLY A 169 -4.83 0.12 -21.52
N ASP A 170 -5.99 -0.18 -20.97
CA ASP A 170 -7.16 -0.72 -21.66
C ASP A 170 -7.70 0.27 -22.71
N VAL A 171 -7.82 1.56 -22.38
CA VAL A 171 -8.21 2.61 -23.33
C VAL A 171 -7.21 2.73 -24.47
N VAL A 172 -5.93 2.87 -24.15
CA VAL A 172 -4.87 3.00 -25.17
C VAL A 172 -4.79 1.74 -26.03
N GLY A 173 -4.94 0.56 -25.44
CA GLY A 173 -4.97 -0.74 -26.12
C GLY A 173 -6.22 -0.99 -26.98
N GLY A 174 -7.25 -0.13 -26.88
CA GLY A 174 -8.49 -0.24 -27.64
C GLY A 174 -9.41 -1.38 -27.18
N LYS A 175 -9.33 -1.78 -25.92
CA LYS A 175 -10.20 -2.81 -25.34
C LYS A 175 -11.67 -2.39 -25.41
N TYR A 176 -11.98 -1.13 -25.13
CA TYR A 176 -13.34 -0.60 -25.09
C TYR A 176 -13.94 -0.29 -26.48
N ASP A 177 -13.22 -0.55 -27.56
CA ASP A 177 -13.74 -0.39 -28.93
C ASP A 177 -14.62 -1.58 -29.37
N SER A 178 -14.51 -2.72 -28.68
CA SER A 178 -15.33 -3.91 -28.93
C SER A 178 -16.65 -3.82 -28.15
N THR A 179 -17.74 -4.30 -28.77
CA THR A 179 -19.04 -4.44 -28.09
C THR A 179 -19.03 -5.65 -27.17
N GLY A 180 -19.61 -5.53 -25.96
CA GLY A 180 -19.75 -6.65 -25.01
C GLY A 180 -18.50 -6.92 -24.17
N VAL A 181 -17.62 -5.93 -24.01
CA VAL A 181 -16.49 -6.04 -23.07
C VAL A 181 -17.02 -5.91 -21.65
N ASP A 182 -16.94 -7.00 -20.91
CA ASP A 182 -17.15 -6.94 -19.46
C ASP A 182 -16.07 -6.06 -18.83
N PHE A 183 -16.51 -5.11 -18.04
CA PHE A 183 -15.62 -4.33 -17.17
C PHE A 183 -15.23 -5.24 -16.01
N ASP A 184 -14.12 -5.94 -16.20
CA ASP A 184 -13.48 -6.66 -15.12
C ASP A 184 -12.69 -5.66 -14.27
N PHE A 185 -13.29 -5.25 -13.15
CA PHE A 185 -12.61 -4.46 -12.14
C PHE A 185 -11.49 -5.32 -11.54
N LYS A 186 -10.29 -5.18 -12.07
CA LYS A 186 -9.10 -5.86 -11.53
C LYS A 186 -8.75 -5.24 -10.17
N LYS A 187 -9.32 -5.84 -9.13
CA LYS A 187 -9.00 -5.48 -7.75
C LYS A 187 -7.51 -5.79 -7.49
N PRO A 188 -6.75 -4.84 -6.96
CA PRO A 188 -5.37 -5.12 -6.59
C PRO A 188 -5.33 -6.16 -5.46
N THR A 189 -4.32 -7.01 -5.46
CA THR A 189 -4.08 -8.11 -4.50
C THR A 189 -3.52 -7.62 -3.16
N TYR A 190 -3.88 -6.43 -2.71
CA TYR A 190 -3.38 -5.90 -1.46
C TYR A 190 -4.25 -6.35 -0.29
N GLY A 191 -3.63 -6.49 0.88
CA GLY A 191 -4.31 -6.92 2.09
C GLY A 191 -3.79 -6.21 3.33
N SER A 192 -4.44 -6.46 4.46
CA SER A 192 -3.99 -6.01 5.78
C SER A 192 -4.84 -6.67 6.86
N ASN A 193 -4.37 -6.63 8.11
CA ASN A 193 -5.22 -6.83 9.28
C ASN A 193 -5.17 -5.57 10.13
N ALA A 194 -6.29 -5.26 10.75
CA ALA A 194 -6.34 -4.30 11.83
C ALA A 194 -7.43 -4.71 12.81
N TYR A 195 -7.15 -4.66 14.09
CA TYR A 195 -8.14 -4.91 15.12
C TYR A 195 -7.81 -4.13 16.40
N ALA A 196 -8.85 -3.73 17.08
CA ALA A 196 -8.75 -3.03 18.36
C ALA A 196 -9.78 -3.57 19.35
N MET A 197 -9.46 -3.47 20.62
CA MET A 197 -10.42 -3.73 21.67
C MET A 197 -10.27 -2.69 22.78
N ASN A 198 -11.37 -2.42 23.47
CA ASN A 198 -11.40 -1.53 24.61
C ASN A 198 -11.56 -2.29 25.94
N GLY A 199 -11.66 -1.56 27.03
CA GLY A 199 -11.77 -2.11 28.38
C GLY A 199 -12.97 -3.04 28.63
N ASN A 200 -13.98 -3.02 27.76
CA ASN A 200 -15.10 -3.95 27.86
C ASN A 200 -14.69 -5.39 27.49
N LYS A 201 -13.65 -5.53 26.65
CA LYS A 201 -13.17 -6.82 26.15
C LYS A 201 -11.82 -7.22 26.70
N SER A 202 -10.94 -6.27 27.00
CA SER A 202 -9.61 -6.53 27.56
C SER A 202 -9.66 -7.01 29.03
N ALA A 203 -8.76 -7.91 29.40
CA ALA A 203 -8.71 -8.47 30.76
C ALA A 203 -8.26 -7.46 31.81
N ASP A 204 -7.43 -6.48 31.43
CA ASP A 204 -6.89 -5.44 32.33
C ASP A 204 -7.63 -4.09 32.24
N GLY A 205 -8.74 -4.02 31.48
CA GLY A 205 -9.56 -2.83 31.34
C GLY A 205 -8.92 -1.73 30.46
N LYS A 206 -7.88 -2.04 29.69
CA LYS A 206 -7.14 -1.12 28.83
C LYS A 206 -7.54 -1.26 27.35
N THR A 207 -7.16 -0.29 26.53
CA THR A 207 -7.40 -0.32 25.10
C THR A 207 -6.18 -0.89 24.36
N TYR A 208 -6.41 -1.79 23.41
CA TYR A 208 -5.36 -2.40 22.58
C TYR A 208 -5.60 -2.13 21.09
N LEU A 209 -4.52 -1.96 20.35
CA LEU A 209 -4.53 -1.79 18.89
C LEU A 209 -3.49 -2.69 18.22
N CYS A 210 -3.89 -3.37 17.16
CA CYS A 210 -2.99 -4.08 16.24
C CYS A 210 -2.98 -3.36 14.88
N ILE A 211 -1.77 -3.07 14.40
CA ILE A 211 -1.47 -2.46 13.11
C ILE A 211 -0.69 -3.47 12.29
N ASN A 212 -1.26 -3.93 11.16
CA ASN A 212 -0.61 -4.96 10.36
C ASN A 212 -0.95 -4.85 8.86
N PRO A 213 -0.30 -3.95 8.12
CA PRO A 213 -0.44 -3.89 6.66
C PRO A 213 0.28 -5.05 5.96
N HIS A 214 -0.32 -5.50 4.86
CA HIS A 214 0.28 -6.48 3.95
C HIS A 214 0.49 -5.84 2.59
N MET A 215 1.75 -5.73 2.21
CA MET A 215 2.17 -5.05 0.97
C MET A 215 3.36 -5.78 0.33
N GLU A 216 3.93 -5.16 -0.67
CA GLU A 216 5.21 -5.58 -1.23
C GLU A 216 6.31 -5.53 -0.16
N MET A 217 7.11 -6.60 -0.07
CA MET A 217 8.18 -6.69 0.92
C MET A 217 9.42 -5.86 0.53
N ASN A 218 9.53 -5.48 -0.76
CA ASN A 218 10.64 -4.69 -1.29
C ASN A 218 10.10 -3.63 -2.27
N GLY A 219 10.86 -2.57 -2.49
CA GLY A 219 10.55 -1.52 -3.45
C GLY A 219 9.78 -0.34 -2.84
N ALA A 220 9.25 0.52 -3.69
CA ALA A 220 8.66 1.81 -3.30
C ALA A 220 7.41 1.70 -2.42
N LEU A 221 6.68 0.58 -2.49
CA LEU A 221 5.48 0.33 -1.67
C LEU A 221 5.78 -0.49 -0.41
N SER A 222 7.06 -0.78 -0.10
CA SER A 222 7.43 -1.33 1.19
C SER A 222 7.37 -0.27 2.29
N PHE A 223 7.16 -0.71 3.53
CA PHE A 223 7.08 0.22 4.66
C PHE A 223 8.45 0.56 5.23
N TYR A 224 8.55 1.80 5.68
CA TYR A 224 9.67 2.35 6.43
C TYR A 224 9.19 2.76 7.82
N GLU A 225 9.78 2.20 8.86
CA GLU A 225 9.45 2.55 10.23
C GLU A 225 10.27 3.76 10.68
N CYS A 226 9.62 4.72 11.34
CA CYS A 226 10.27 5.90 11.90
C CYS A 226 9.49 6.46 13.10
N GLN A 227 10.21 7.15 13.97
CA GLN A 227 9.63 8.00 15.01
C GLN A 227 9.93 9.46 14.72
N LEU A 228 8.89 10.29 14.82
CA LEU A 228 8.94 11.73 14.55
C LEU A 228 8.57 12.48 15.82
N HIS A 229 9.40 13.43 16.27
CA HIS A 229 9.15 14.24 17.46
C HIS A 229 9.50 15.70 17.22
N SER A 230 8.55 16.61 17.46
CA SER A 230 8.76 18.05 17.46
C SER A 230 8.17 18.72 18.72
N GLU A 231 8.68 19.92 19.04
CA GLU A 231 8.08 20.75 20.10
C GLU A 231 6.77 21.44 19.61
N GLU A 232 6.45 21.40 18.30
CA GLU A 232 5.20 21.91 17.71
C GLU A 232 4.05 20.87 17.78
N GLY A 233 4.27 19.70 18.41
CA GLY A 233 3.23 18.70 18.74
C GLY A 233 3.14 17.51 17.80
N LEU A 234 4.06 17.33 16.85
CA LEU A 234 4.21 16.07 16.14
C LEU A 234 5.00 15.08 17.01
N ASP A 235 4.38 13.98 17.42
CA ASP A 235 5.03 12.96 18.27
C ASP A 235 4.46 11.57 17.92
N MET A 236 5.00 10.93 16.90
CA MET A 236 4.44 9.75 16.26
C MET A 236 5.45 8.64 16.09
N ILE A 237 5.09 7.41 16.49
CA ILE A 237 5.80 6.16 16.16
C ILE A 237 4.95 5.39 15.15
N GLY A 238 5.55 4.95 14.04
CA GLY A 238 4.80 4.17 13.06
C GLY A 238 5.57 3.96 11.78
N ASN A 239 4.83 3.70 10.73
CA ASN A 239 5.38 3.41 9.41
C ASN A 239 4.83 4.36 8.33
N MET A 240 5.56 4.42 7.22
CA MET A 240 5.14 5.11 6.00
C MET A 240 5.61 4.33 4.78
N PHE A 241 5.08 4.62 3.60
CA PHE A 241 5.71 4.17 2.35
C PHE A 241 7.04 4.89 2.12
N GLN A 242 7.94 4.28 1.34
CA GLN A 242 9.19 4.95 0.95
C GLN A 242 8.86 6.29 0.27
N GLY A 243 9.56 7.35 0.65
CA GLY A 243 9.30 8.71 0.16
C GLY A 243 8.11 9.42 0.79
N GLY A 244 7.38 8.78 1.69
CA GLY A 244 6.27 9.40 2.42
C GLY A 244 6.74 10.57 3.28
N THR A 245 5.88 11.59 3.44
CA THR A 245 6.22 12.77 4.22
C THR A 245 5.82 12.67 5.69
N SER A 246 4.98 11.69 6.07
CA SER A 246 4.49 11.45 7.42
C SER A 246 4.17 9.97 7.62
N ASN A 247 4.05 9.53 8.88
CA ASN A 247 3.57 8.18 9.17
C ASN A 247 2.18 7.96 8.56
N ALA A 248 2.01 6.85 7.85
CA ALA A 248 0.72 6.44 7.32
C ALA A 248 -0.14 5.78 8.41
N MET A 249 0.48 4.98 9.27
CA MET A 249 -0.14 4.28 10.39
C MET A 249 0.80 4.30 11.58
N GLY A 250 0.25 4.19 12.78
CA GLY A 250 1.04 4.14 14.00
C GLY A 250 0.27 4.65 15.20
N THR A 251 1.02 5.12 16.20
CA THR A 251 0.49 5.69 17.43
C THR A 251 1.25 6.94 17.82
N ASN A 252 0.55 7.90 18.41
CA ASN A 252 1.14 8.96 19.21
C ASN A 252 0.91 8.65 20.72
N LYS A 253 1.16 9.62 21.58
CA LYS A 253 0.99 9.43 23.05
C LYS A 253 -0.45 9.15 23.48
N HIS A 254 -1.47 9.44 22.66
CA HIS A 254 -2.87 9.41 23.07
C HIS A 254 -3.73 8.45 22.24
N LEU A 255 -3.40 8.28 20.96
CA LEU A 255 -4.22 7.55 20.03
C LEU A 255 -3.36 6.89 18.92
N GLY A 256 -3.95 5.94 18.23
CA GLY A 256 -3.34 5.33 17.06
C GLY A 256 -4.37 4.79 16.10
N TRP A 257 -3.91 4.50 14.89
CA TRP A 257 -4.75 3.96 13.85
C TRP A 257 -4.00 3.00 12.93
N SER A 258 -4.77 2.13 12.31
CA SER A 258 -4.32 1.22 11.26
C SER A 258 -5.21 1.34 10.05
N PHE A 259 -4.62 1.15 8.87
CA PHE A 259 -5.38 0.99 7.63
C PHE A 259 -5.46 -0.46 7.21
N THR A 260 -6.61 -0.83 6.64
CA THR A 260 -6.73 -1.99 5.78
C THR A 260 -7.25 -1.57 4.41
N TRP A 261 -7.07 -2.44 3.43
CA TRP A 261 -7.52 -2.16 2.07
C TRP A 261 -9.03 -2.36 1.96
N ASN A 262 -9.75 -1.40 1.35
CA ASN A 262 -11.12 -1.60 0.90
C ASN A 262 -11.16 -1.77 -0.64
N TYR A 263 -12.28 -2.28 -1.15
CA TYR A 263 -12.43 -2.66 -2.56
C TYR A 263 -13.54 -1.87 -3.25
N PHE A 264 -13.74 -0.63 -2.87
CA PHE A 264 -14.74 0.22 -3.50
C PHE A 264 -14.41 0.49 -4.96
N ASP A 265 -15.43 0.41 -5.81
CA ASP A 265 -15.34 0.88 -7.19
C ASP A 265 -15.31 2.41 -7.21
N GLN A 266 -14.16 2.97 -7.59
CA GLN A 266 -13.90 4.41 -7.58
C GLN A 266 -13.56 4.98 -8.95
N VAL A 267 -13.53 4.15 -10.01
CA VAL A 267 -13.03 4.55 -11.32
C VAL A 267 -14.10 4.36 -12.39
N ASP A 268 -14.50 5.44 -13.02
CA ASP A 268 -15.47 5.43 -14.12
C ASP A 268 -14.81 5.72 -15.46
N VAL A 269 -15.22 4.97 -16.50
CA VAL A 269 -14.78 5.18 -17.87
C VAL A 269 -15.96 5.61 -18.75
N TYR A 270 -15.76 6.71 -19.45
CA TYR A 270 -16.80 7.34 -20.30
C TYR A 270 -16.40 7.30 -21.76
N LYS A 271 -17.31 6.85 -22.64
CA LYS A 271 -17.14 7.00 -24.10
C LYS A 271 -17.69 8.35 -24.51
N LEU A 272 -16.83 9.24 -25.02
CA LEU A 272 -17.25 10.55 -25.48
C LEU A 272 -18.01 10.44 -26.82
N GLN A 273 -19.09 11.22 -26.94
CA GLN A 273 -19.77 11.44 -28.20
C GLN A 273 -19.11 12.60 -28.95
N MET A 274 -18.18 12.27 -29.86
CA MET A 274 -17.48 13.31 -30.64
C MET A 274 -18.43 13.98 -31.63
N ASP A 275 -18.25 15.30 -31.82
CA ASP A 275 -18.96 16.05 -32.85
C ASP A 275 -18.42 15.66 -34.23
N PRO A 276 -19.26 15.12 -35.14
CA PRO A 276 -18.79 14.71 -36.46
C PRO A 276 -18.39 15.90 -37.37
N ALA A 277 -18.88 17.12 -37.08
CA ALA A 277 -18.59 18.32 -37.87
C ALA A 277 -17.32 19.03 -37.41
N HIS A 278 -16.94 18.89 -36.13
CA HIS A 278 -15.85 19.66 -35.54
C HIS A 278 -14.85 18.78 -34.80
N LYS A 279 -13.64 18.66 -35.35
CA LYS A 279 -12.53 17.94 -34.67
C LYS A 279 -12.26 18.54 -33.28
N LEU A 280 -12.03 17.66 -32.31
CA LEU A 280 -11.77 18.04 -30.91
C LEU A 280 -12.92 18.80 -30.24
N GLN A 281 -14.15 18.54 -30.67
CA GLN A 281 -15.37 18.84 -29.92
C GLN A 281 -16.13 17.57 -29.62
N TYR A 282 -16.84 17.54 -28.51
CA TYR A 282 -17.72 16.45 -28.08
C TYR A 282 -19.02 17.04 -27.52
N LEU A 283 -20.08 16.27 -27.52
CA LEU A 283 -21.40 16.71 -27.11
C LEU A 283 -21.73 16.27 -25.69
N VAL A 284 -22.28 17.18 -24.88
CA VAL A 284 -22.87 16.90 -23.56
C VAL A 284 -24.24 17.52 -23.51
N ASP A 285 -25.27 16.74 -23.27
CA ASP A 285 -26.69 17.17 -23.32
C ASP A 285 -27.00 17.99 -24.59
N GLY A 286 -26.47 17.54 -25.72
CA GLY A 286 -26.62 18.18 -27.04
C GLY A 286 -25.79 19.44 -27.26
N LYS A 287 -25.01 19.91 -26.27
CA LYS A 287 -24.16 21.11 -26.38
C LYS A 287 -22.72 20.72 -26.71
N PRO A 288 -22.07 21.38 -27.69
CA PRO A 288 -20.69 21.13 -28.04
C PRO A 288 -19.73 21.71 -26.97
N LEU A 289 -18.79 20.88 -26.52
CA LEU A 289 -17.71 21.26 -25.62
C LEU A 289 -16.37 20.98 -26.30
N LYS A 290 -15.36 21.80 -26.00
CA LYS A 290 -14.01 21.61 -26.53
C LYS A 290 -13.27 20.53 -25.79
N LEU A 291 -12.70 19.56 -26.52
CA LEU A 291 -11.74 18.59 -25.99
C LEU A 291 -10.36 19.26 -25.94
N GLU A 292 -9.86 19.51 -24.75
CA GLU A 292 -8.55 20.09 -24.58
C GLU A 292 -7.45 19.09 -24.96
N LYS A 293 -6.53 19.52 -25.84
CA LYS A 293 -5.44 18.70 -26.34
C LYS A 293 -4.11 19.21 -25.80
N ARG A 294 -3.32 18.32 -25.22
CA ARG A 294 -1.99 18.62 -24.67
C ARG A 294 -0.95 17.69 -25.29
N ARG A 295 0.10 18.28 -25.87
CA ARG A 295 1.27 17.52 -26.30
C ARG A 295 2.22 17.32 -25.14
N VAL A 296 2.59 16.07 -24.86
CA VAL A 296 3.59 15.69 -23.86
C VAL A 296 4.80 15.09 -24.55
N TRP A 297 5.99 15.40 -24.03
CA TRP A 297 7.24 14.91 -24.59
C TRP A 297 7.87 13.91 -23.64
N LEU A 298 7.75 12.63 -23.94
CA LEU A 298 8.43 11.57 -23.23
C LEU A 298 9.92 11.58 -23.59
N LYS A 299 10.77 11.40 -22.59
CA LYS A 299 12.23 11.40 -22.77
C LYS A 299 12.75 9.97 -22.60
N VAL A 300 12.91 9.27 -23.73
CA VAL A 300 13.25 7.84 -23.75
C VAL A 300 14.75 7.66 -23.94
N ASN A 301 15.40 7.01 -22.98
CA ASN A 301 16.79 6.58 -23.14
C ASN A 301 16.85 5.38 -24.10
N TRP A 302 17.56 5.56 -25.19
CA TRP A 302 17.84 4.52 -26.18
C TRP A 302 19.35 4.39 -26.29
N HIS A 303 19.92 3.33 -25.71
CA HIS A 303 21.37 3.07 -25.69
C HIS A 303 22.24 4.28 -25.31
N GLY A 304 21.84 5.00 -24.26
CA GLY A 304 22.56 6.18 -23.76
C GLY A 304 22.16 7.51 -24.42
N ILE A 305 21.36 7.49 -25.49
CA ILE A 305 20.85 8.69 -26.15
C ILE A 305 19.40 8.92 -25.75
N VAL A 306 19.09 10.14 -25.26
CA VAL A 306 17.72 10.50 -24.87
C VAL A 306 16.95 11.03 -26.06
N ILE A 307 15.97 10.26 -26.53
CA ILE A 307 15.11 10.59 -27.67
C ILE A 307 13.78 11.21 -27.14
N PRO A 308 13.38 12.39 -27.61
CA PRO A 308 12.08 12.96 -27.30
C PRO A 308 10.97 12.31 -28.16
N VAL A 309 10.00 11.69 -27.52
CA VAL A 309 8.85 11.05 -28.19
C VAL A 309 7.57 11.83 -27.88
N PRO A 310 6.89 12.43 -28.86
CA PRO A 310 5.64 13.14 -28.63
C PRO A 310 4.49 12.16 -28.40
N LYS A 311 3.67 12.45 -27.41
CA LYS A 311 2.38 11.79 -27.15
C LYS A 311 1.31 12.84 -26.92
N MET A 312 0.05 12.45 -27.11
CA MET A 312 -1.09 13.33 -26.87
C MET A 312 -1.86 12.84 -25.66
N ALA A 313 -2.15 13.76 -24.76
CA ALA A 313 -3.12 13.61 -23.67
C ALA A 313 -4.24 14.62 -23.87
N TYR A 314 -5.42 14.31 -23.43
CA TYR A 314 -6.59 15.14 -23.58
C TYR A 314 -7.29 15.31 -22.22
N THR A 315 -8.13 16.33 -22.11
CA THR A 315 -8.98 16.56 -20.95
C THR A 315 -10.37 16.94 -21.41
N SER A 316 -11.39 16.32 -20.82
CA SER A 316 -12.78 16.64 -21.00
C SER A 316 -13.43 17.02 -19.66
N VAL A 317 -14.68 17.39 -19.66
CA VAL A 317 -15.44 17.63 -18.40
C VAL A 317 -15.51 16.35 -17.54
N TYR A 318 -15.44 15.17 -18.15
CA TYR A 318 -15.41 13.89 -17.45
C TYR A 318 -14.04 13.51 -16.85
N GLY A 319 -12.99 14.26 -17.17
CA GLY A 319 -11.64 14.05 -16.59
C GLY A 319 -10.56 13.77 -17.64
N SER A 320 -9.54 13.03 -17.21
CA SER A 320 -8.41 12.60 -18.03
C SER A 320 -8.88 11.79 -19.23
N THR A 321 -8.58 12.25 -20.45
CA THR A 321 -9.14 11.68 -21.66
C THR A 321 -8.03 11.16 -22.58
N LEU A 322 -8.25 10.01 -23.19
CA LEU A 322 -7.32 9.32 -24.07
C LEU A 322 -8.01 8.91 -25.35
N LYS A 323 -7.26 8.88 -26.46
CA LYS A 323 -7.71 8.33 -27.73
C LYS A 323 -7.31 6.86 -27.81
N SER A 324 -8.21 6.00 -28.24
CA SER A 324 -7.88 4.61 -28.59
C SER A 324 -6.80 4.57 -29.67
N SER A 325 -5.92 3.57 -29.62
CA SER A 325 -4.97 3.30 -30.70
C SER A 325 -5.58 2.52 -31.87
N LYS A 326 -6.77 1.95 -31.69
CA LYS A 326 -7.44 1.09 -32.68
C LYS A 326 -8.63 1.74 -33.37
N SER A 327 -9.05 2.92 -32.89
CA SER A 327 -10.21 3.64 -33.43
C SER A 327 -10.06 5.15 -33.28
N ASP A 328 -11.04 5.91 -33.77
CA ASP A 328 -11.14 7.35 -33.53
C ASP A 328 -11.91 7.70 -32.24
N ASN A 329 -12.24 6.72 -31.42
CA ASN A 329 -12.95 6.94 -30.15
C ASN A 329 -12.07 7.59 -29.09
N TYR A 330 -12.69 8.42 -28.28
CA TYR A 330 -12.09 9.04 -27.09
C TYR A 330 -12.82 8.55 -25.83
N TYR A 331 -12.03 8.21 -24.83
CA TYR A 331 -12.52 7.73 -23.55
C TYR A 331 -11.96 8.59 -22.42
N ALA A 332 -12.83 9.05 -21.54
CA ALA A 332 -12.42 9.76 -20.33
C ALA A 332 -12.39 8.78 -19.15
N ILE A 333 -11.42 8.97 -18.26
CA ILE A 333 -11.29 8.25 -16.99
C ILE A 333 -11.45 9.26 -15.87
N ARG A 334 -12.44 9.03 -14.99
CA ARG A 334 -12.72 9.86 -13.82
C ARG A 334 -12.51 9.06 -12.55
N PHE A 335 -11.77 9.60 -11.60
CA PHE A 335 -11.41 8.94 -10.37
C PHE A 335 -11.02 9.96 -9.29
N PRO A 336 -11.25 9.70 -7.99
CA PRO A 336 -11.03 10.69 -6.94
C PRO A 336 -9.56 10.99 -6.65
N ALA A 337 -8.64 10.05 -6.90
CA ALA A 337 -7.23 10.19 -6.52
C ALA A 337 -6.53 11.41 -7.16
N ASN A 338 -7.00 11.91 -8.31
CA ASN A 338 -6.50 13.14 -8.93
C ASN A 338 -7.39 14.37 -8.69
N MET A 339 -8.25 14.33 -7.67
CA MET A 339 -9.15 15.43 -7.30
C MET A 339 -8.81 16.06 -5.94
N SER A 340 -7.76 15.59 -5.28
CA SER A 340 -7.25 16.16 -4.04
C SER A 340 -5.73 16.11 -3.99
N ILE A 341 -5.11 17.14 -3.41
CA ILE A 341 -3.67 17.18 -3.10
C ILE A 341 -3.41 17.04 -1.60
N LYS A 342 -4.45 16.72 -0.81
CA LYS A 342 -4.42 16.80 0.66
C LYS A 342 -4.02 15.51 1.36
N VAL A 343 -3.67 14.44 0.66
CA VAL A 343 -3.33 13.13 1.27
C VAL A 343 -2.25 13.27 2.35
N GLY A 344 -1.14 13.93 2.03
CA GLY A 344 -0.06 14.17 3.02
C GLY A 344 -0.49 15.08 4.16
N GLN A 345 -1.34 16.07 3.89
CA GLN A 345 -1.90 16.96 4.90
C GLN A 345 -2.86 16.24 5.86
N GLU A 346 -3.69 15.35 5.33
CA GLU A 346 -4.60 14.51 6.14
C GLU A 346 -3.81 13.65 7.13
N LEU A 347 -2.81 12.91 6.65
CA LEU A 347 -1.93 12.10 7.50
C LEU A 347 -1.18 12.93 8.55
N TYR A 348 -0.62 14.07 8.15
CA TYR A 348 0.07 14.97 9.06
C TYR A 348 -0.84 15.52 10.17
N GLN A 349 -2.08 15.90 9.84
CA GLN A 349 -3.04 16.40 10.82
C GLN A 349 -3.59 15.28 11.72
N MET A 350 -3.78 14.07 11.18
CA MET A 350 -4.11 12.88 11.97
C MET A 350 -3.00 12.57 12.99
N ALA A 351 -1.74 12.62 12.57
CA ALA A 351 -0.59 12.37 13.45
C ALA A 351 -0.47 13.38 14.61
N LYS A 352 -0.93 14.61 14.41
CA LYS A 352 -0.96 15.67 15.43
C LYS A 352 -2.23 15.70 16.28
N ALA A 353 -3.23 14.91 15.95
CA ALA A 353 -4.44 14.82 16.77
C ALA A 353 -4.11 14.16 18.12
N ASN A 354 -4.63 14.71 19.21
CA ASN A 354 -4.41 14.22 20.56
C ASN A 354 -5.68 13.64 21.23
N ASN A 355 -6.78 13.57 20.47
CA ASN A 355 -8.06 13.01 20.90
C ASN A 355 -8.93 12.63 19.72
N TYR A 356 -10.02 11.93 20.00
CA TYR A 356 -11.01 11.47 19.04
C TYR A 356 -11.54 12.59 18.12
N ASP A 357 -11.98 13.72 18.71
CA ASP A 357 -12.58 14.83 17.95
C ASP A 357 -11.58 15.48 16.99
N GLY A 358 -10.34 15.69 17.45
CA GLY A 358 -9.25 16.23 16.62
C GLY A 358 -8.91 15.31 15.44
N PHE A 359 -8.88 14.00 15.70
CA PHE A 359 -8.62 12.98 14.68
C PHE A 359 -9.74 12.95 13.63
N TRP A 360 -11.01 12.92 14.09
CA TRP A 360 -12.16 12.94 13.19
C TRP A 360 -12.25 14.22 12.37
N LYS A 361 -11.91 15.37 12.98
CA LYS A 361 -11.83 16.66 12.28
C LYS A 361 -10.78 16.63 11.17
N ALA A 362 -9.61 16.03 11.40
CA ALA A 362 -8.56 15.92 10.38
C ALA A 362 -9.07 15.16 9.14
N MET A 363 -9.75 14.04 9.33
CA MET A 363 -10.35 13.27 8.23
C MET A 363 -11.43 14.06 7.47
N ARG A 364 -12.40 14.66 8.18
CA ARG A 364 -13.50 15.42 7.56
C ARG A 364 -13.00 16.64 6.77
N SER A 365 -11.98 17.33 7.28
CA SER A 365 -11.48 18.57 6.66
C SER A 365 -10.67 18.34 5.40
N ASN A 366 -10.10 17.16 5.25
CA ASN A 366 -9.24 16.82 4.11
C ASN A 366 -9.90 15.87 3.13
N HIS A 367 -10.46 14.76 3.60
CA HIS A 367 -11.14 13.71 2.84
C HIS A 367 -10.41 13.38 1.54
N ALA A 368 -9.14 13.00 1.66
CA ALA A 368 -8.23 12.80 0.53
C ALA A 368 -7.68 11.37 0.41
N LEU A 369 -7.71 10.61 1.50
CA LEU A 369 -7.34 9.18 1.49
C LEU A 369 -8.35 8.40 0.65
N VAL A 370 -7.84 7.62 -0.33
CA VAL A 370 -8.70 7.11 -1.41
C VAL A 370 -9.42 5.80 -1.10
N MET A 371 -8.84 4.88 -0.28
CA MET A 371 -9.36 3.50 -0.23
C MET A 371 -8.93 2.74 1.02
N PHE A 372 -9.15 3.26 2.20
CA PHE A 372 -8.71 2.58 3.41
C PHE A 372 -9.86 2.37 4.38
N ASN A 373 -10.06 1.12 4.83
CA ASN A 373 -10.74 0.90 6.08
C ASN A 373 -9.80 1.31 7.21
N MET A 374 -10.33 1.89 8.26
CA MET A 374 -9.57 2.40 9.39
C MET A 374 -10.04 1.74 10.68
N ILE A 375 -9.09 1.32 11.49
CA ILE A 375 -9.30 0.94 12.88
C ILE A 375 -8.55 1.95 13.75
N TYR A 376 -9.24 2.49 14.73
CA TYR A 376 -8.76 3.50 15.67
C TYR A 376 -8.84 2.99 17.11
N ALA A 377 -7.93 3.45 17.95
CA ALA A 377 -7.97 3.24 19.39
C ALA A 377 -7.29 4.40 20.14
N ASP A 378 -7.73 4.71 21.37
CA ASP A 378 -7.17 5.78 22.18
C ASP A 378 -7.10 5.49 23.69
N ASP A 379 -6.49 6.43 24.42
CA ASP A 379 -6.32 6.41 25.88
C ASP A 379 -7.61 6.75 26.68
N LYS A 380 -8.71 7.04 25.99
CA LYS A 380 -10.03 7.31 26.57
C LYS A 380 -11.00 6.15 26.42
N ASN A 381 -10.48 5.00 25.98
CA ASN A 381 -11.26 3.78 25.78
C ASN A 381 -12.18 3.80 24.55
N ASN A 382 -11.96 4.73 23.60
CA ASN A 382 -12.68 4.75 22.33
C ASN A 382 -12.00 3.82 21.33
N ILE A 383 -12.80 3.08 20.60
CA ILE A 383 -12.39 2.29 19.43
C ILE A 383 -13.40 2.52 18.30
N PHE A 384 -12.93 2.58 17.06
CA PHE A 384 -13.87 2.56 15.95
C PHE A 384 -13.32 1.83 14.72
N PHE A 385 -14.24 1.34 13.91
CA PHE A 385 -14.04 0.98 12.50
C PHE A 385 -14.72 2.04 11.63
N LEU A 386 -14.04 2.47 10.58
CA LEU A 386 -14.58 3.34 9.53
C LEU A 386 -14.10 2.82 8.18
N SER A 387 -15.03 2.55 7.26
CA SER A 387 -14.65 2.30 5.87
C SER A 387 -14.40 3.63 5.17
N HIS A 388 -13.23 4.22 5.42
CA HIS A 388 -12.82 5.52 4.90
C HIS A 388 -12.37 5.44 3.43
N GLY A 389 -12.69 6.46 2.67
CA GLY A 389 -12.24 6.60 1.28
C GLY A 389 -13.03 7.62 0.50
N THR A 390 -12.42 8.12 -0.57
CA THR A 390 -13.05 9.08 -1.48
C THR A 390 -13.96 8.37 -2.46
N LEU A 391 -15.18 8.01 -2.02
CA LEU A 391 -16.17 7.31 -2.84
C LEU A 391 -16.97 8.31 -3.68
N PRO A 392 -17.09 8.14 -5.02
CA PRO A 392 -17.95 8.97 -5.85
C PRO A 392 -19.42 8.88 -5.47
N ASP A 393 -20.11 10.04 -5.34
CA ASP A 393 -21.56 10.11 -5.14
C ASP A 393 -22.28 9.98 -6.49
N ARG A 394 -22.60 8.76 -6.90
CA ARG A 394 -23.25 8.40 -8.18
C ARG A 394 -24.76 8.43 -8.01
N LYS A 395 -25.40 9.55 -8.32
CA LYS A 395 -26.84 9.81 -8.02
C LYS A 395 -27.83 9.06 -8.90
N HIS A 396 -27.44 8.72 -10.13
CA HIS A 396 -28.34 8.11 -11.14
C HIS A 396 -28.15 6.60 -11.21
N GLN A 397 -28.98 5.87 -10.45
CA GLN A 397 -28.89 4.41 -10.31
C GLN A 397 -29.35 3.64 -11.57
N GLU A 398 -29.99 4.31 -12.53
CA GLU A 398 -30.37 3.73 -13.82
C GLU A 398 -29.18 3.41 -14.75
N TYR A 399 -27.98 3.93 -14.46
CA TYR A 399 -26.78 3.62 -15.21
C TYR A 399 -26.00 2.46 -14.59
N ASN A 400 -25.41 1.63 -15.44
CA ASN A 400 -24.46 0.61 -14.98
C ASN A 400 -23.09 1.24 -14.65
N TRP A 401 -22.88 1.61 -13.43
CA TRP A 401 -21.65 2.25 -12.96
C TRP A 401 -20.43 1.31 -12.98
N GLY A 402 -20.63 -0.01 -12.96
CA GLY A 402 -19.55 -0.98 -13.18
C GLY A 402 -19.18 -1.18 -14.66
N GLY A 403 -19.76 -0.40 -15.59
CA GLY A 403 -19.59 -0.55 -17.02
C GLY A 403 -19.02 0.68 -17.73
N LEU A 404 -19.05 0.65 -19.07
CA LEU A 404 -18.71 1.80 -19.91
C LEU A 404 -19.88 2.79 -19.92
N LEU A 405 -19.64 3.99 -19.41
CA LEU A 405 -20.64 5.03 -19.25
C LEU A 405 -20.76 5.92 -20.50
N PRO A 406 -21.98 6.46 -20.79
CA PRO A 406 -22.15 7.47 -21.80
C PRO A 406 -21.47 8.79 -21.38
N GLY A 407 -20.54 9.28 -22.21
CA GLY A 407 -19.83 10.54 -22.02
C GLY A 407 -20.48 11.68 -22.82
N ASN A 408 -21.83 11.73 -22.84
CA ASN A 408 -22.63 12.73 -23.57
C ASN A 408 -23.79 13.31 -22.74
N THR A 409 -23.82 13.04 -21.44
CA THR A 409 -24.85 13.56 -20.55
C THR A 409 -24.28 13.92 -19.18
N THR A 410 -24.79 15.00 -18.57
CA THR A 410 -24.42 15.40 -17.19
C THR A 410 -24.91 14.41 -16.13
N LYS A 411 -25.87 13.53 -16.44
CA LYS A 411 -26.40 12.53 -15.50
C LYS A 411 -25.34 11.52 -15.05
N THR A 412 -24.37 11.20 -15.88
CA THR A 412 -23.26 10.30 -15.53
C THR A 412 -22.03 11.01 -14.96
N LEU A 413 -22.05 12.35 -14.90
CA LEU A 413 -20.95 13.17 -14.38
C LEU A 413 -21.14 13.42 -12.88
N TRP A 414 -20.55 12.61 -12.03
CA TRP A 414 -20.50 12.91 -10.60
C TRP A 414 -19.46 14.02 -10.32
N THR A 415 -19.76 14.88 -9.36
CA THR A 415 -18.92 16.03 -8.95
C THR A 415 -18.68 16.06 -7.45
N GLU A 416 -19.38 15.22 -6.71
CA GLU A 416 -19.33 15.13 -5.25
C GLU A 416 -18.84 13.76 -4.82
N LEU A 417 -18.33 13.70 -3.59
CA LEU A 417 -17.95 12.47 -2.91
C LEU A 417 -18.96 12.19 -1.79
N VAL A 418 -19.16 10.93 -1.48
CA VAL A 418 -19.95 10.51 -0.32
C VAL A 418 -19.26 11.05 0.94
N PRO A 419 -19.95 11.82 1.80
CA PRO A 419 -19.33 12.39 3.01
C PRO A 419 -18.77 11.30 3.94
N VAL A 420 -17.67 11.61 4.63
CA VAL A 420 -17.03 10.67 5.58
C VAL A 420 -18.03 10.10 6.60
N ASP A 421 -18.93 10.94 7.12
CA ASP A 421 -19.94 10.53 8.11
C ASP A 421 -21.01 9.58 7.55
N SER A 422 -21.14 9.53 6.23
CA SER A 422 -22.07 8.62 5.54
C SER A 422 -21.44 7.28 5.19
N MET A 423 -20.14 7.14 5.37
CA MET A 423 -19.43 5.89 5.11
C MET A 423 -19.73 4.85 6.19
N PRO A 424 -19.67 3.53 5.90
CA PRO A 424 -19.88 2.48 6.88
C PRO A 424 -18.94 2.62 8.07
N HIS A 425 -19.49 2.58 9.29
CA HIS A 425 -18.70 2.70 10.51
C HIS A 425 -19.33 1.98 11.70
N VAL A 426 -18.49 1.63 12.67
CA VAL A 426 -18.89 1.11 13.99
C VAL A 426 -18.07 1.86 15.04
N ILE A 427 -18.72 2.44 16.04
CA ILE A 427 -18.09 3.23 17.12
C ILE A 427 -18.48 2.60 18.45
N ASP A 428 -17.50 2.27 19.28
CA ASP A 428 -17.62 1.77 20.65
C ASP A 428 -18.69 0.69 20.83
N PRO A 429 -18.65 -0.41 20.05
CA PRO A 429 -19.65 -1.47 20.16
C PRO A 429 -19.62 -2.09 21.58
N PRO A 430 -20.78 -2.47 22.16
CA PRO A 430 -20.84 -3.00 23.53
C PRO A 430 -19.99 -4.25 23.77
N CYS A 431 -19.74 -5.06 22.73
CA CYS A 431 -18.86 -6.22 22.81
C CYS A 431 -17.35 -5.85 22.89
N GLY A 432 -17.01 -4.56 22.77
CA GLY A 432 -15.71 -4.03 23.06
C GLY A 432 -14.61 -4.35 22.07
N TYR A 433 -14.91 -4.69 20.82
CA TYR A 433 -13.91 -4.89 19.77
C TYR A 433 -14.37 -4.47 18.38
N VAL A 434 -13.44 -4.07 17.54
CA VAL A 434 -13.62 -3.83 16.12
C VAL A 434 -12.45 -4.46 15.35
N PHE A 435 -12.71 -4.93 14.11
CA PHE A 435 -11.67 -5.50 13.26
C PHE A 435 -11.97 -5.30 11.78
N ASN A 436 -10.94 -5.40 10.96
CA ASN A 436 -11.05 -5.61 9.52
C ASN A 436 -9.82 -6.37 8.99
N THR A 437 -10.07 -7.33 8.13
CA THR A 437 -9.06 -8.14 7.45
C THR A 437 -9.27 -8.13 5.94
N ASN A 438 -9.76 -7.01 5.40
CA ASN A 438 -10.23 -6.84 4.03
C ASN A 438 -11.48 -7.70 3.72
N ASN A 439 -12.22 -8.04 4.73
CA ASN A 439 -13.54 -8.68 4.65
C ASN A 439 -14.64 -7.63 4.40
N ASN A 440 -15.88 -8.09 4.33
CA ASN A 440 -17.04 -7.23 4.17
C ASN A 440 -17.05 -6.12 5.24
N VAL A 441 -17.23 -4.87 4.80
CA VAL A 441 -17.22 -3.68 5.68
C VAL A 441 -18.40 -3.63 6.67
N TYR A 442 -19.43 -4.44 6.44
CA TYR A 442 -20.55 -4.61 7.34
C TYR A 442 -20.40 -5.82 8.28
N ASP A 443 -19.18 -6.34 8.43
CA ASP A 443 -18.84 -7.38 9.39
C ASP A 443 -17.50 -7.00 10.08
N ALA A 444 -17.56 -5.95 10.90
CA ALA A 444 -16.41 -5.32 11.55
C ALA A 444 -16.41 -5.47 13.08
N THR A 445 -17.47 -6.09 13.65
CA THR A 445 -17.64 -6.30 15.09
C THR A 445 -18.56 -7.51 15.36
N CYS A 446 -19.09 -7.64 16.57
CA CYS A 446 -20.02 -8.69 16.93
C CYS A 446 -21.39 -8.53 16.21
N GLU A 447 -22.06 -9.65 16.09
CA GLU A 447 -23.41 -9.71 15.48
C GLU A 447 -24.38 -8.76 16.19
N GLY A 448 -25.23 -8.09 15.41
CA GLY A 448 -26.22 -7.12 15.89
C GLY A 448 -25.70 -5.70 16.11
N TYR A 449 -24.38 -5.46 16.03
CA TYR A 449 -23.78 -4.14 16.22
C TYR A 449 -22.99 -3.63 14.99
N ASN A 450 -23.00 -4.38 13.92
CA ASN A 450 -22.47 -3.94 12.64
C ASN A 450 -23.35 -2.86 12.01
N ASP A 451 -22.78 -2.06 11.12
CA ASP A 451 -23.53 -1.02 10.40
C ASP A 451 -24.57 -1.62 9.43
N ASN A 452 -25.51 -0.78 9.01
CA ASN A 452 -26.56 -1.17 8.07
C ASN A 452 -25.95 -1.59 6.71
N PRO A 453 -26.17 -2.83 6.24
CA PRO A 453 -25.62 -3.32 4.98
C PRO A 453 -26.14 -2.57 3.74
N HIS A 454 -27.22 -1.80 3.88
CA HIS A 454 -27.78 -0.96 2.81
C HIS A 454 -27.40 0.52 2.93
N ARG A 455 -26.38 0.86 3.75
CA ARG A 455 -25.90 2.25 3.88
C ARG A 455 -25.36 2.79 2.56
N LEU A 456 -24.62 1.97 1.84
CA LEU A 456 -24.09 2.30 0.51
C LEU A 456 -24.83 1.53 -0.58
N PRO A 457 -24.98 2.12 -1.78
CA PRO A 457 -25.59 1.45 -2.91
C PRO A 457 -24.78 0.22 -3.39
N ASP A 458 -25.47 -0.74 -4.00
CA ASP A 458 -24.86 -2.00 -4.48
C ASP A 458 -23.75 -1.78 -5.53
N TYR A 459 -23.81 -0.69 -6.32
CA TYR A 459 -22.78 -0.38 -7.32
C TYR A 459 -21.38 -0.12 -6.73
N VAL A 460 -21.29 0.09 -5.42
CA VAL A 460 -19.99 0.30 -4.75
C VAL A 460 -19.09 -0.93 -4.81
N ASN A 461 -19.65 -2.08 -5.18
CA ASN A 461 -18.94 -3.34 -5.42
C ASN A 461 -18.04 -3.76 -4.26
N GLN A 462 -18.65 -3.89 -3.08
CA GLN A 462 -17.95 -4.34 -1.88
C GLN A 462 -17.65 -5.84 -1.95
N ARG A 463 -16.62 -6.26 -1.23
CA ARG A 463 -16.34 -7.69 -1.04
C ARG A 463 -17.53 -8.33 -0.28
N PRO A 464 -18.19 -9.36 -0.84
CA PRO A 464 -19.47 -9.84 -0.31
C PRO A 464 -19.34 -10.74 0.91
N GLY A 465 -18.13 -11.22 1.27
CA GLY A 465 -17.97 -12.26 2.29
C GLY A 465 -16.81 -12.05 3.25
N ASN A 466 -16.66 -12.99 4.16
CA ASN A 466 -15.52 -13.14 5.03
C ASN A 466 -14.43 -13.97 4.34
N ASN A 467 -13.20 -13.76 4.74
CA ASN A 467 -12.04 -14.55 4.39
C ASN A 467 -11.60 -15.40 5.61
N ASN A 468 -10.58 -16.23 5.46
CA ASN A 468 -10.05 -17.04 6.55
C ASN A 468 -9.68 -16.20 7.79
N ARG A 469 -9.06 -15.05 7.58
CA ARG A 469 -8.60 -14.14 8.64
C ARG A 469 -9.76 -13.58 9.46
N ALA A 470 -10.85 -13.18 8.79
CA ALA A 470 -12.06 -12.70 9.46
C ALA A 470 -12.74 -13.81 10.28
N VAL A 471 -12.84 -15.01 9.71
CA VAL A 471 -13.39 -16.19 10.41
C VAL A 471 -12.58 -16.50 11.67
N THR A 472 -11.24 -16.49 11.56
CA THR A 472 -10.33 -16.74 12.68
C THR A 472 -10.48 -15.69 13.79
N LEU A 473 -10.49 -14.38 13.44
CA LEU A 473 -10.66 -13.32 14.45
C LEU A 473 -12.04 -13.33 15.10
N LYS A 474 -13.11 -13.57 14.33
CA LYS A 474 -14.46 -13.66 14.88
C LYS A 474 -14.56 -14.80 15.89
N GLU A 475 -14.01 -15.97 15.56
CA GLU A 475 -13.99 -17.12 16.46
C GLU A 475 -13.17 -16.84 17.72
N PHE A 476 -12.02 -16.20 17.57
CA PHE A 476 -11.20 -15.77 18.70
C PHE A 476 -11.98 -14.85 19.64
N PHE A 477 -12.58 -13.77 19.12
CA PHE A 477 -13.35 -12.85 19.97
C PHE A 477 -14.62 -13.47 20.54
N ARG A 478 -15.24 -14.44 19.84
CA ARG A 478 -16.43 -15.15 20.33
C ARG A 478 -16.12 -16.08 21.49
N THR A 479 -14.95 -16.73 21.46
CA THR A 479 -14.58 -17.77 22.44
C THR A 479 -13.85 -17.23 23.68
N HIS A 480 -13.44 -15.97 23.68
CA HIS A 480 -12.73 -15.34 24.80
C HIS A 480 -13.59 -14.21 25.37
N ASP A 481 -14.18 -14.38 26.53
CA ASP A 481 -14.98 -13.32 27.17
C ASP A 481 -14.12 -12.11 27.53
N ARG A 482 -12.94 -12.35 28.05
CA ARG A 482 -11.91 -11.34 28.37
C ARG A 482 -10.60 -11.78 27.75
N VAL A 483 -9.90 -10.85 27.11
CA VAL A 483 -8.67 -11.10 26.36
C VAL A 483 -7.49 -10.40 27.03
N THR A 484 -6.45 -11.13 27.34
CA THR A 484 -5.17 -10.58 27.80
C THR A 484 -4.39 -9.94 26.66
N PHE A 485 -3.46 -9.05 26.96
CA PHE A 485 -2.59 -8.46 25.92
C PHE A 485 -1.75 -9.52 25.18
N ASP A 486 -1.33 -10.57 25.89
CA ASP A 486 -0.59 -11.67 25.28
C ASP A 486 -1.44 -12.49 24.31
N GLU A 487 -2.70 -12.79 24.62
CA GLU A 487 -3.62 -13.47 23.71
C GLU A 487 -3.92 -12.58 22.49
N PHE A 488 -4.12 -11.27 22.70
CA PHE A 488 -4.30 -10.30 21.63
C PHE A 488 -3.12 -10.24 20.65
N ARG A 489 -1.90 -10.42 21.15
CA ARG A 489 -0.70 -10.50 20.31
C ARG A 489 -0.57 -11.85 19.62
N LYS A 490 -0.82 -12.95 20.32
CA LYS A 490 -0.64 -14.32 19.81
C LYS A 490 -1.55 -14.65 18.64
N ILE A 491 -2.80 -14.19 18.65
CA ILE A 491 -3.75 -14.47 17.56
C ILE A 491 -3.24 -13.99 16.20
N LYS A 492 -2.46 -12.90 16.15
CA LYS A 492 -1.83 -12.39 14.94
C LYS A 492 -0.97 -13.45 14.22
N PHE A 493 -0.38 -14.36 14.99
CA PHE A 493 0.56 -15.36 14.50
C PHE A 493 -0.06 -16.78 14.44
N GLU A 494 -1.41 -16.88 14.35
CA GLU A 494 -2.09 -18.14 14.16
C GLU A 494 -1.63 -18.84 12.87
N THR A 495 -1.30 -20.12 12.97
CA THR A 495 -0.74 -20.90 11.87
C THR A 495 -1.73 -21.87 11.22
N HIS A 496 -2.95 -22.00 11.77
CA HIS A 496 -3.96 -22.91 11.23
C HIS A 496 -4.97 -22.19 10.35
N ILE A 497 -5.27 -22.77 9.19
CA ILE A 497 -6.41 -22.35 8.38
C ILE A 497 -7.68 -22.86 9.05
N ALA A 498 -8.65 -21.98 9.30
CA ALA A 498 -9.90 -22.34 9.94
C ALA A 498 -10.70 -23.36 9.13
N VAL A 499 -11.31 -24.34 9.80
CA VAL A 499 -12.10 -25.40 9.14
C VAL A 499 -13.30 -24.87 8.36
N ASN A 500 -13.85 -23.77 8.84
CA ASN A 500 -14.99 -23.08 8.26
C ASN A 500 -14.59 -21.86 7.40
N SER A 501 -13.31 -21.75 7.02
CA SER A 501 -12.89 -20.73 6.08
C SER A 501 -13.52 -20.97 4.70
N PRO A 502 -13.85 -19.92 3.94
CA PRO A 502 -14.48 -20.08 2.62
C PRO A 502 -13.65 -20.95 1.67
N LEU A 503 -12.32 -20.83 1.68
CA LEU A 503 -11.43 -21.66 0.88
C LEU A 503 -11.58 -23.15 1.23
N ILE A 504 -11.49 -23.51 2.50
CA ILE A 504 -11.60 -24.92 2.93
C ILE A 504 -12.99 -25.48 2.62
N MET A 505 -14.04 -24.68 2.86
CA MET A 505 -15.41 -25.08 2.57
C MET A 505 -15.67 -25.30 1.08
N SER A 506 -15.05 -24.50 0.21
CA SER A 506 -15.18 -24.65 -1.24
C SER A 506 -14.52 -25.92 -1.79
N LEU A 507 -13.55 -26.46 -1.07
CA LEU A 507 -12.83 -27.71 -1.41
C LEU A 507 -13.53 -28.97 -0.90
N LYS A 508 -14.84 -28.93 -0.66
CA LYS A 508 -15.64 -30.11 -0.22
C LYS A 508 -15.39 -31.38 -1.06
N PRO A 509 -15.26 -31.34 -2.40
CA PRO A 509 -14.92 -32.53 -3.18
C PRO A 509 -13.60 -33.19 -2.77
N LEU A 510 -12.58 -32.44 -2.37
CA LEU A 510 -11.31 -32.97 -1.87
C LEU A 510 -11.51 -33.75 -0.57
N TRP A 511 -12.24 -33.16 0.38
CA TRP A 511 -12.43 -33.74 1.70
C TRP A 511 -13.30 -35.00 1.69
N GLN A 512 -14.13 -35.18 0.64
CA GLN A 512 -15.03 -36.31 0.46
C GLN A 512 -14.54 -37.32 -0.59
N LEU A 513 -13.33 -37.14 -1.15
CA LEU A 513 -12.82 -37.97 -2.20
C LEU A 513 -12.49 -39.38 -1.68
N ASP A 514 -13.04 -40.40 -2.33
CA ASP A 514 -12.73 -41.81 -2.03
C ASP A 514 -11.41 -42.21 -2.70
N LYS A 515 -10.36 -42.22 -1.91
CA LYS A 515 -9.00 -42.56 -2.39
C LYS A 515 -8.86 -43.95 -3.01
N SER A 516 -9.75 -44.90 -2.68
CA SER A 516 -9.73 -46.25 -3.26
C SER A 516 -10.05 -46.25 -4.76
N LYS A 517 -10.77 -45.25 -5.26
CA LYS A 517 -11.07 -45.08 -6.68
C LYS A 517 -9.89 -44.56 -7.50
N TYR A 518 -8.84 -44.05 -6.87
CA TYR A 518 -7.73 -43.38 -7.49
C TYR A 518 -6.37 -43.90 -6.94
N PRO A 519 -6.02 -45.16 -7.23
CA PRO A 519 -4.83 -45.80 -6.63
C PRO A 519 -3.51 -45.12 -7.01
N ASP A 520 -3.47 -44.44 -8.18
CA ASP A 520 -2.32 -43.70 -8.68
C ASP A 520 -1.98 -42.43 -7.86
N ILE A 521 -2.94 -41.90 -7.14
CA ILE A 521 -2.79 -40.69 -6.31
C ILE A 521 -3.28 -40.88 -4.86
N SER A 522 -3.55 -42.12 -4.46
CA SER A 522 -4.15 -42.43 -3.14
C SER A 522 -3.31 -41.89 -1.96
N ASN A 523 -1.99 -41.96 -2.07
CA ASN A 523 -1.09 -41.42 -1.03
C ASN A 523 -1.17 -39.88 -0.95
N TYR A 524 -1.28 -39.21 -2.08
CA TYR A 524 -1.41 -37.77 -2.10
C TYR A 524 -2.77 -37.31 -1.53
N ILE A 525 -3.86 -38.03 -1.86
CA ILE A 525 -5.19 -37.80 -1.28
C ILE A 525 -5.12 -37.96 0.25
N SER A 526 -4.50 -39.06 0.75
CA SER A 526 -4.33 -39.25 2.19
C SER A 526 -3.56 -38.11 2.83
N LEU A 527 -2.46 -37.66 2.21
CA LEU A 527 -1.64 -36.55 2.72
C LEU A 527 -2.44 -35.25 2.85
N LEU A 528 -3.36 -34.96 1.92
CA LEU A 528 -4.22 -33.80 1.98
C LEU A 528 -5.35 -33.96 3.02
N GLN A 529 -6.03 -35.14 3.06
CA GLN A 529 -7.16 -35.37 3.95
C GLN A 529 -6.75 -35.50 5.43
N ASP A 530 -5.56 -36.03 5.70
CA ASP A 530 -4.97 -36.20 7.04
C ASP A 530 -4.27 -34.90 7.53
N TRP A 531 -4.12 -33.88 6.68
CA TRP A 531 -3.51 -32.60 7.04
C TRP A 531 -4.34 -31.84 8.06
N ASP A 532 -3.71 -31.45 9.16
CA ASP A 532 -4.31 -30.69 10.27
C ASP A 532 -4.56 -29.20 9.96
N ARG A 533 -4.28 -28.74 8.75
CA ARG A 533 -4.34 -27.36 8.26
C ARG A 533 -3.29 -26.43 8.87
N ASN A 534 -2.29 -26.95 9.54
CA ASN A 534 -1.16 -26.18 10.03
C ASN A 534 -0.22 -25.79 8.87
N THR A 535 0.17 -24.51 8.84
CA THR A 535 1.03 -23.91 7.79
C THR A 535 2.46 -23.67 8.26
N ASP A 536 2.88 -24.25 9.37
CA ASP A 536 4.24 -24.06 9.88
C ASP A 536 5.32 -24.75 9.02
N THR A 537 6.57 -24.48 9.31
CA THR A 537 7.73 -24.99 8.53
C THR A 537 7.87 -26.50 8.55
N GLY A 538 7.29 -27.19 9.54
CA GLY A 538 7.34 -28.65 9.68
C GLY A 538 6.26 -29.38 8.89
N SER A 539 5.22 -28.69 8.47
CA SER A 539 4.05 -29.28 7.83
C SER A 539 4.37 -29.86 6.44
N VAL A 540 4.12 -31.14 6.26
CA VAL A 540 4.21 -31.83 4.97
C VAL A 540 2.93 -31.65 4.18
N GLY A 541 1.78 -31.71 4.85
CA GLY A 541 0.47 -31.48 4.26
C GLY A 541 0.35 -30.08 3.65
N MET A 542 0.99 -29.07 4.27
CA MET A 542 1.01 -27.71 3.70
C MET A 542 1.71 -27.64 2.35
N THR A 543 2.80 -28.37 2.15
CA THR A 543 3.49 -28.39 0.85
C THR A 543 2.60 -29.00 -0.23
N ALA A 544 1.97 -30.14 0.08
CA ALA A 544 1.03 -30.79 -0.82
C ALA A 544 -0.17 -29.88 -1.14
N PHE A 545 -0.75 -29.25 -0.12
CA PHE A 545 -1.87 -28.33 -0.28
C PHE A 545 -1.48 -27.11 -1.10
N GLY A 546 -0.31 -26.49 -0.83
CA GLY A 546 0.21 -25.35 -1.57
C GLY A 546 0.41 -25.65 -3.05
N CYS A 547 0.97 -26.82 -3.39
CA CYS A 547 1.13 -27.26 -4.79
C CYS A 547 -0.23 -27.53 -5.46
N PHE A 548 -1.17 -28.18 -4.77
CA PHE A 548 -2.53 -28.44 -5.25
C PHE A 548 -3.27 -27.12 -5.54
N ILE A 549 -3.26 -26.17 -4.61
CA ILE A 549 -3.92 -24.86 -4.79
C ILE A 549 -3.28 -24.05 -5.90
N ASN A 550 -1.95 -24.06 -5.98
CA ASN A 550 -1.22 -23.33 -7.04
C ASN A 550 -1.54 -23.88 -8.44
N ASP A 551 -1.76 -25.20 -8.58
CA ASP A 551 -2.22 -25.79 -9.84
C ASP A 551 -3.62 -25.28 -10.25
N ILE A 552 -4.56 -25.30 -9.29
CA ILE A 552 -5.91 -24.80 -9.52
C ILE A 552 -5.90 -23.33 -9.90
N TRP A 553 -5.15 -22.51 -9.18
CA TRP A 553 -5.04 -21.07 -9.43
C TRP A 553 -4.52 -20.78 -10.84
N ASN A 554 -3.38 -21.35 -11.20
CA ASN A 554 -2.73 -21.04 -12.48
C ASN A 554 -3.52 -21.53 -13.71
N LYS A 555 -4.24 -22.65 -13.61
CA LYS A 555 -4.95 -23.24 -14.75
C LYS A 555 -6.35 -22.70 -14.97
N ARG A 556 -6.93 -22.04 -13.97
CA ARG A 556 -8.35 -21.66 -14.02
C ARG A 556 -8.60 -20.16 -14.04
N ASN A 557 -7.54 -19.34 -14.00
CA ASN A 557 -7.63 -17.88 -13.95
C ASN A 557 -8.59 -17.36 -12.86
N TYR A 558 -8.64 -18.04 -11.70
CA TYR A 558 -9.33 -17.49 -10.54
C TYR A 558 -8.64 -16.22 -10.10
N ASP A 559 -9.41 -15.20 -9.77
CA ASP A 559 -8.87 -13.99 -9.19
C ASP A 559 -8.58 -14.16 -7.67
N ASP A 560 -7.87 -13.20 -7.11
CA ASP A 560 -7.49 -13.25 -5.70
C ASP A 560 -8.70 -13.18 -4.75
N GLU A 561 -9.82 -12.62 -5.19
CA GLU A 561 -11.05 -12.59 -4.42
C GLU A 561 -11.68 -13.97 -4.33
N GLN A 562 -11.76 -14.68 -5.44
CA GLN A 562 -12.26 -16.06 -5.46
C GLN A 562 -11.38 -16.98 -4.62
N PHE A 563 -10.06 -16.74 -4.59
CA PHE A 563 -9.17 -17.50 -3.71
C PHE A 563 -9.55 -17.35 -2.22
N VAL A 564 -9.80 -16.14 -1.75
CA VAL A 564 -10.10 -15.88 -0.33
C VAL A 564 -11.57 -16.11 0.04
N THR A 565 -12.49 -16.00 -0.90
CA THR A 565 -13.94 -16.22 -0.68
C THR A 565 -14.43 -17.62 -1.06
N GLY A 566 -13.55 -18.44 -1.62
CA GLY A 566 -13.87 -19.78 -2.10
C GLY A 566 -14.34 -19.81 -3.56
N PHE A 567 -14.19 -20.94 -4.20
CA PHE A 567 -14.52 -21.16 -5.60
C PHE A 567 -15.14 -22.56 -5.78
N PRO A 568 -16.09 -22.74 -6.71
CA PRO A 568 -16.65 -24.06 -6.99
C PRO A 568 -15.60 -24.92 -7.73
N ILE A 569 -15.42 -26.17 -7.24
CA ILE A 569 -14.59 -27.17 -7.86
C ILE A 569 -15.32 -28.51 -7.93
N THR A 570 -15.23 -29.24 -9.05
CA THR A 570 -15.81 -30.57 -9.20
C THR A 570 -14.83 -31.66 -8.75
N GLU A 571 -15.33 -32.89 -8.51
CA GLU A 571 -14.50 -34.06 -8.19
C GLU A 571 -13.46 -34.31 -9.31
N GLN A 572 -13.86 -34.31 -10.57
CA GLN A 572 -12.97 -34.50 -11.72
C GLN A 572 -11.83 -33.46 -11.73
N GLN A 573 -12.16 -32.23 -11.45
CA GLN A 573 -11.20 -31.12 -11.39
C GLN A 573 -10.24 -31.28 -10.21
N THR A 574 -10.75 -31.72 -9.06
CA THR A 574 -9.95 -32.02 -7.86
C THR A 574 -8.95 -33.13 -8.15
N VAL A 575 -9.40 -34.25 -8.72
CA VAL A 575 -8.56 -35.39 -9.09
C VAL A 575 -7.46 -34.99 -10.07
N GLN A 576 -7.80 -34.19 -11.09
CA GLN A 576 -6.78 -33.74 -12.05
C GLN A 576 -5.74 -32.81 -11.40
N ALA A 577 -6.19 -31.88 -10.55
CA ALA A 577 -5.28 -31.00 -9.82
C ALA A 577 -4.35 -31.76 -8.87
N ILE A 578 -4.84 -32.82 -8.23
CA ILE A 578 -4.01 -33.70 -7.39
C ILE A 578 -2.94 -34.42 -8.22
N ARG A 579 -3.30 -34.98 -9.40
CA ARG A 579 -2.32 -35.61 -10.30
C ARG A 579 -1.22 -34.68 -10.74
N ASP A 580 -1.62 -33.48 -11.15
CA ASP A 580 -0.70 -32.44 -11.60
C ASP A 580 0.22 -31.96 -10.46
N ALA A 581 -0.33 -31.77 -9.26
CA ALA A 581 0.43 -31.38 -8.07
C ALA A 581 1.40 -32.49 -7.63
N GLN A 582 0.99 -33.77 -7.65
CA GLN A 582 1.86 -34.91 -7.38
C GLN A 582 3.04 -34.97 -8.36
N GLN A 583 2.74 -34.83 -9.66
CA GLN A 583 3.77 -34.83 -10.70
C GLN A 583 4.72 -33.62 -10.52
N TYR A 584 4.19 -32.47 -10.20
CA TYR A 584 4.97 -31.26 -9.93
C TYR A 584 5.92 -31.48 -8.74
N MET A 585 5.43 -32.04 -7.63
CA MET A 585 6.26 -32.30 -6.45
C MET A 585 7.36 -33.33 -6.71
N ILE A 586 7.03 -34.44 -7.37
CA ILE A 586 8.02 -35.45 -7.73
C ILE A 586 9.10 -34.87 -8.66
N SER A 587 8.70 -34.10 -9.67
CA SER A 587 9.62 -33.53 -10.66
C SER A 587 10.56 -32.47 -10.06
N ASN A 588 10.07 -31.65 -9.11
CA ASN A 588 10.84 -30.52 -8.57
C ASN A 588 11.51 -30.82 -7.22
N PHE A 589 10.93 -31.71 -6.42
CA PHE A 589 11.40 -32.02 -5.05
C PHE A 589 11.78 -33.48 -4.82
N GLY A 590 11.50 -34.36 -5.78
CA GLY A 590 11.83 -35.79 -5.72
C GLY A 590 10.90 -36.62 -4.84
N ALA A 591 9.91 -36.04 -4.16
CA ALA A 591 8.98 -36.73 -3.25
C ALA A 591 7.69 -35.91 -3.08
N ILE A 592 6.63 -36.57 -2.56
CA ILE A 592 5.39 -35.90 -2.15
C ILE A 592 5.39 -35.50 -0.67
N GLU A 593 6.25 -36.13 0.14
CA GLU A 593 6.39 -35.80 1.56
C GLU A 593 7.57 -34.85 1.78
N VAL A 594 7.31 -33.54 1.57
CA VAL A 594 8.30 -32.46 1.69
C VAL A 594 7.83 -31.45 2.73
N LYS A 595 8.66 -31.17 3.73
CA LYS A 595 8.33 -30.14 4.74
C LYS A 595 8.24 -28.78 4.12
N TRP A 596 7.22 -27.98 4.50
CA TRP A 596 6.97 -26.65 3.94
C TRP A 596 8.17 -25.72 4.02
N GLY A 597 8.83 -25.62 5.17
CA GLY A 597 10.03 -24.79 5.33
C GLY A 597 11.27 -25.27 4.55
N THR A 598 11.23 -26.44 3.91
CA THR A 598 12.29 -26.86 2.98
C THR A 598 12.18 -26.10 1.66
N VAL A 599 10.96 -25.84 1.22
CA VAL A 599 10.67 -25.23 -0.09
C VAL A 599 10.16 -23.79 0.01
N HIS A 600 9.57 -23.39 1.14
CA HIS A 600 9.10 -22.03 1.37
C HIS A 600 10.11 -21.24 2.20
N LYS A 601 10.59 -20.11 1.64
CA LYS A 601 11.71 -19.35 2.19
C LYS A 601 11.38 -17.88 2.31
N LEU A 602 11.69 -17.28 3.45
CA LEU A 602 11.85 -15.84 3.57
C LEU A 602 13.26 -15.50 3.08
N ARG A 603 13.37 -14.77 1.97
CA ARG A 603 14.65 -14.47 1.32
C ARG A 603 14.84 -13.00 1.07
N ARG A 604 16.03 -12.49 1.44
CA ARG A 604 16.50 -11.16 1.04
C ARG A 604 18.02 -11.16 0.89
N GLY A 605 18.51 -10.71 -0.26
CA GLY A 605 19.95 -10.80 -0.56
C GLY A 605 20.45 -12.25 -0.44
N ASN A 606 21.49 -12.45 0.36
CA ASN A 606 22.11 -13.75 0.60
C ASN A 606 21.48 -14.52 1.77
N VAL A 607 20.54 -13.94 2.49
CA VAL A 607 19.84 -14.58 3.62
C VAL A 607 18.62 -15.33 3.11
N SER A 608 18.50 -16.61 3.47
CA SER A 608 17.37 -17.47 3.14
C SER A 608 17.03 -18.34 4.34
N LEU A 609 15.83 -18.17 4.87
CA LEU A 609 15.39 -18.84 6.11
C LEU A 609 14.10 -19.61 5.84
N PRO A 610 13.90 -20.81 6.46
CA PRO A 610 12.61 -21.50 6.41
C PRO A 610 11.50 -20.60 6.89
N TYR A 611 10.40 -20.55 6.15
CA TYR A 611 9.25 -19.72 6.51
C TYR A 611 7.97 -20.55 6.52
N GLY A 612 7.20 -20.43 7.58
CA GLY A 612 5.84 -20.96 7.69
C GLY A 612 4.83 -20.08 7.00
N SER A 613 3.55 -20.22 7.36
CA SER A 613 2.46 -19.41 6.83
C SER A 613 2.06 -19.70 5.37
N PHE A 614 0.95 -19.13 4.97
CA PHE A 614 0.39 -19.21 3.61
C PHE A 614 -0.50 -17.99 3.34
N ALA A 615 -1.11 -17.96 2.15
CA ALA A 615 -2.05 -16.90 1.77
C ALA A 615 -3.28 -16.86 2.70
N ASP A 616 -3.82 -15.67 2.92
CA ASP A 616 -5.01 -15.41 3.73
C ASP A 616 -4.91 -15.87 5.21
N MET A 617 -3.70 -15.97 5.75
CA MET A 617 -3.44 -16.13 7.18
C MET A 617 -3.40 -14.76 7.87
N LEU A 618 -3.52 -14.71 9.21
CA LEU A 618 -3.32 -13.46 9.98
C LEU A 618 -1.87 -12.98 9.92
N SER A 619 -0.91 -13.85 9.70
CA SER A 619 0.47 -13.51 9.31
C SER A 619 0.74 -14.06 7.92
N PRO A 620 0.27 -13.40 6.84
CA PRO A 620 0.20 -14.02 5.54
C PRO A 620 1.54 -14.03 4.80
N SER A 621 1.67 -15.05 3.98
CA SER A 621 2.71 -15.18 2.96
C SER A 621 2.04 -15.56 1.64
N TYR A 622 2.30 -14.81 0.57
CA TYR A 622 1.83 -15.14 -0.77
C TYR A 622 3.00 -15.71 -1.58
N PRO A 623 3.25 -17.03 -1.47
CA PRO A 623 4.43 -17.67 -2.04
C PRO A 623 4.32 -17.76 -3.56
N LYS A 624 5.38 -17.35 -4.25
CA LYS A 624 5.53 -17.54 -5.70
C LYS A 624 6.70 -18.46 -5.99
N PRO A 625 6.57 -19.38 -6.97
CA PRO A 625 7.68 -20.25 -7.37
C PRO A 625 8.82 -19.42 -7.95
N HIS A 626 10.04 -19.70 -7.53
CA HIS A 626 11.25 -19.07 -8.01
C HIS A 626 12.40 -20.08 -8.02
N THR A 627 13.22 -20.11 -9.08
CA THR A 627 14.39 -20.96 -9.15
C THR A 627 15.62 -20.20 -8.65
N TYR A 628 16.22 -20.72 -7.58
CA TYR A 628 17.43 -20.17 -7.00
C TYR A 628 18.53 -21.23 -6.97
N ASN A 629 19.67 -20.96 -7.61
CA ASN A 629 20.79 -21.92 -7.75
C ASN A 629 20.35 -23.30 -8.26
N GLY A 630 19.46 -23.33 -9.24
CA GLY A 630 18.93 -24.56 -9.85
C GLY A 630 17.91 -25.32 -9.00
N LYS A 631 17.51 -24.81 -7.83
CA LYS A 631 16.48 -25.39 -6.97
C LYS A 631 15.23 -24.53 -6.97
N LEU A 632 14.08 -25.16 -7.08
CA LEU A 632 12.79 -24.50 -6.95
C LEU A 632 12.50 -24.19 -5.47
N GLU A 633 12.15 -22.94 -5.19
CA GLU A 633 11.69 -22.47 -3.89
C GLU A 633 10.43 -21.62 -4.07
N PHE A 634 9.62 -21.54 -3.03
CA PHE A 634 8.52 -20.59 -2.93
C PHE A 634 8.98 -19.40 -2.09
N ASN A 635 8.95 -18.20 -2.68
CA ASN A 635 9.36 -16.96 -1.99
C ASN A 635 8.22 -15.97 -2.00
N PRO A 636 7.82 -15.41 -0.85
CA PRO A 636 6.84 -14.35 -0.83
C PRO A 636 7.44 -13.06 -1.38
N GLN A 637 6.73 -12.45 -2.31
CA GLN A 637 6.98 -11.09 -2.76
C GLN A 637 6.05 -10.10 -2.06
N PHE A 638 4.98 -10.63 -1.47
CA PHE A 638 3.89 -9.94 -0.84
C PHE A 638 3.46 -10.70 0.43
N GLY A 639 3.04 -9.97 1.46
CA GLY A 639 2.62 -10.55 2.74
C GLY A 639 2.79 -9.57 3.89
N ASP A 640 3.10 -10.07 5.06
CA ASP A 640 3.44 -9.24 6.21
C ASP A 640 4.58 -8.28 5.89
N THR A 641 4.41 -6.99 6.22
CA THR A 641 5.41 -5.96 5.97
C THR A 641 5.70 -5.10 7.20
N TYR A 642 4.76 -5.05 8.12
CA TYR A 642 4.88 -4.36 9.40
C TYR A 642 3.88 -4.91 10.39
N THR A 643 4.27 -5.03 11.65
CA THR A 643 3.38 -5.37 12.76
C THR A 643 3.67 -4.44 13.93
N MET A 644 2.64 -3.83 14.49
CA MET A 644 2.75 -3.04 15.71
C MET A 644 1.60 -3.38 16.65
N PHE A 645 1.89 -3.51 17.94
CA PHE A 645 0.91 -3.63 18.99
C PHE A 645 1.05 -2.46 19.95
N VAL A 646 -0.09 -1.88 20.31
CA VAL A 646 -0.16 -0.74 21.22
C VAL A 646 -1.12 -1.06 22.34
N ARG A 647 -0.75 -0.66 23.58
CA ARG A 647 -1.63 -0.69 24.74
C ARG A 647 -1.72 0.70 25.33
N TYR A 648 -2.95 1.19 25.47
CA TYR A 648 -3.27 2.49 26.06
C TYR A 648 -3.82 2.33 27.45
N GLY A 649 -3.33 3.14 28.39
CA GLY A 649 -3.88 3.30 29.71
C GLY A 649 -4.54 4.67 29.88
N LYS A 650 -5.00 5.00 31.07
CA LYS A 650 -5.73 6.25 31.39
C LYS A 650 -4.96 7.54 31.09
N HIS A 651 -3.63 7.47 31.02
CA HIS A 651 -2.75 8.63 30.89
C HIS A 651 -1.97 8.66 29.58
N GLY A 652 -2.34 7.82 28.62
CA GLY A 652 -1.69 7.73 27.33
C GLY A 652 -1.23 6.33 26.96
N THR A 653 -0.38 6.28 25.94
CA THR A 653 0.25 5.05 25.47
C THR A 653 1.22 4.50 26.50
N GLU A 654 0.96 3.29 27.01
CA GLU A 654 1.78 2.64 28.02
C GLU A 654 2.80 1.66 27.43
N PHE A 655 2.47 1.06 26.29
CA PHE A 655 3.32 0.04 25.70
C PHE A 655 3.18 0.05 24.17
N VAL A 656 4.32 0.00 23.50
CA VAL A 656 4.40 -0.12 22.03
C VAL A 656 5.48 -1.13 21.68
N GLU A 657 5.19 -2.03 20.79
CA GLU A 657 6.19 -2.89 20.15
C GLU A 657 5.92 -3.04 18.67
N SER A 658 6.97 -3.25 17.90
CA SER A 658 6.90 -3.36 16.43
C SER A 658 7.85 -4.41 15.88
N LEU A 659 7.62 -4.81 14.64
CA LEU A 659 8.46 -5.78 13.93
C LEU A 659 8.24 -5.66 12.42
N GLN A 660 9.34 -5.81 11.66
CA GLN A 660 9.31 -5.96 10.21
C GLN A 660 9.83 -7.35 9.80
N PRO A 661 9.38 -7.91 8.68
CA PRO A 661 9.82 -9.24 8.25
C PRO A 661 11.26 -9.30 7.74
N LEU A 662 11.81 -8.18 7.29
CA LEU A 662 13.12 -8.16 6.63
C LEU A 662 14.14 -7.27 7.36
N GLY A 663 13.90 -5.98 7.39
CA GLY A 663 14.74 -4.94 7.97
C GLY A 663 14.31 -3.57 7.46
N ASN A 664 14.72 -2.51 8.13
CA ASN A 664 14.20 -1.16 7.85
C ASN A 664 14.86 -0.48 6.64
N SER A 665 16.03 -0.94 6.20
CA SER A 665 16.75 -0.37 5.06
C SER A 665 16.53 -1.17 3.77
N LEU A 666 16.38 -0.49 2.63
CA LEU A 666 16.39 -1.09 1.29
C LEU A 666 17.80 -1.09 0.66
N ASN A 667 18.76 -0.49 1.31
CA ASN A 667 20.16 -0.49 0.85
C ASN A 667 20.83 -1.84 1.16
N PRO A 668 21.23 -2.65 0.16
CA PRO A 668 21.86 -3.96 0.38
C PRO A 668 23.17 -3.91 1.16
N LEU A 669 23.78 -2.75 1.28
CA LEU A 669 25.03 -2.54 2.02
C LEU A 669 24.79 -2.18 3.50
N SER A 670 23.53 -1.90 3.87
CA SER A 670 23.17 -1.59 5.25
C SER A 670 23.14 -2.85 6.11
N PRO A 671 23.62 -2.81 7.36
CA PRO A 671 23.42 -3.90 8.33
C PRO A 671 21.91 -4.14 8.59
N HIS A 672 21.06 -3.11 8.42
CA HIS A 672 19.62 -3.16 8.63
C HIS A 672 18.84 -3.60 7.38
N TYR A 673 19.49 -4.26 6.43
CA TYR A 673 18.84 -4.81 5.24
C TYR A 673 18.10 -6.12 5.55
N THR A 674 18.63 -6.95 6.48
CA THR A 674 18.09 -8.31 6.78
C THR A 674 18.05 -8.65 8.27
N ASP A 675 18.36 -7.72 9.14
CA ASP A 675 18.60 -7.97 10.58
C ASP A 675 17.34 -8.36 11.37
N GLN A 676 16.14 -8.00 10.90
CA GLN A 676 14.89 -8.38 11.55
C GLN A 676 14.34 -9.74 11.11
N MET A 677 14.87 -10.37 10.06
CA MET A 677 14.34 -11.63 9.50
C MET A 677 14.23 -12.76 10.53
N ARG A 678 15.26 -12.95 11.36
CA ARG A 678 15.24 -14.00 12.40
C ARG A 678 14.28 -13.67 13.53
N MET A 679 14.19 -12.39 13.91
CA MET A 679 13.24 -11.92 14.92
C MET A 679 11.81 -12.14 14.45
N PHE A 680 11.51 -11.82 13.20
CA PHE A 680 10.20 -12.02 12.60
C PHE A 680 9.75 -13.50 12.65
N LEU A 681 10.63 -14.43 12.28
CA LEU A 681 10.32 -15.86 12.25
C LEU A 681 10.08 -16.48 13.64
N VAL A 682 10.55 -15.83 14.70
CA VAL A 682 10.30 -16.25 16.10
C VAL A 682 9.39 -15.30 16.85
N HIS A 683 8.77 -14.34 16.14
CA HIS A 683 7.85 -13.34 16.65
C HIS A 683 8.42 -12.50 17.81
N LYS A 684 9.73 -12.25 17.78
CA LYS A 684 10.41 -11.43 18.77
C LYS A 684 10.25 -9.95 18.40
N MET A 685 9.31 -9.30 19.07
CA MET A 685 9.04 -7.87 18.86
C MET A 685 10.14 -6.99 19.47
N LYS A 686 10.31 -5.78 18.93
CA LYS A 686 11.13 -4.73 19.54
C LYS A 686 10.25 -3.74 20.31
N HIS A 687 10.70 -3.34 21.48
CA HIS A 687 10.03 -2.30 22.26
C HIS A 687 10.27 -0.93 21.67
N GLN A 688 9.23 -0.08 21.66
CA GLN A 688 9.25 1.30 21.24
C GLN A 688 8.78 2.20 22.38
N THR A 689 9.29 3.43 22.45
CA THR A 689 8.92 4.36 23.52
C THR A 689 8.93 5.82 23.06
N PHE A 690 8.10 6.64 23.71
CA PHE A 690 8.10 8.10 23.57
C PHE A 690 9.10 8.79 24.51
N ASP A 691 9.84 8.03 25.33
CA ASP A 691 10.90 8.57 26.19
C ASP A 691 12.14 8.88 25.35
N GLN A 692 12.36 10.17 25.08
CA GLN A 692 13.47 10.67 24.31
C GLN A 692 14.82 10.35 24.96
N GLY A 693 14.91 10.39 26.28
CA GLY A 693 16.12 10.03 27.01
C GLY A 693 16.49 8.56 26.81
N TYR A 694 15.47 7.68 26.82
CA TYR A 694 15.66 6.26 26.62
C TYR A 694 16.24 5.97 25.23
N TRP A 695 15.61 6.43 24.13
CA TRP A 695 16.09 6.09 22.80
C TRP A 695 17.41 6.80 22.43
N LEU A 696 17.67 8.00 22.94
CA LEU A 696 18.99 8.62 22.78
C LEU A 696 20.10 7.79 23.42
N HIS A 697 19.81 7.20 24.60
CA HIS A 697 20.81 6.38 25.31
C HIS A 697 21.03 5.00 24.72
N HIS A 698 19.97 4.42 24.09
CA HIS A 698 19.98 3.04 23.56
C HIS A 698 20.16 2.98 22.04
N SER A 699 20.36 4.11 21.36
CA SER A 699 20.64 4.15 19.93
C SER A 699 22.07 3.71 19.64
N GLU A 700 22.25 2.97 18.54
CA GLU A 700 23.58 2.58 18.05
C GLU A 700 24.35 3.77 17.45
N SER A 701 23.61 4.75 16.93
CA SER A 701 24.18 5.99 16.41
C SER A 701 23.26 7.18 16.63
N VAL A 702 23.88 8.33 16.98
CA VAL A 702 23.19 9.62 17.11
C VAL A 702 23.97 10.65 16.30
N TYR A 703 23.32 11.27 15.35
CA TYR A 703 23.97 12.19 14.42
C TYR A 703 23.02 13.30 13.94
N ARG A 704 23.56 14.23 13.17
CA ARG A 704 22.83 15.31 12.52
C ARG A 704 23.03 15.22 11.01
N PRO A 705 22.02 15.57 10.18
CA PRO A 705 22.23 15.66 8.74
C PRO A 705 23.42 16.58 8.44
N SER A 706 24.42 16.12 7.71
CA SER A 706 25.61 16.93 7.44
C SER A 706 25.89 16.99 5.94
N LEU A 707 26.11 18.21 5.44
CA LEU A 707 26.68 18.44 4.13
C LEU A 707 28.20 18.23 4.26
N LYS A 708 28.68 17.02 3.96
CA LYS A 708 30.13 16.74 3.88
C LYS A 708 30.72 17.32 2.61
#